data_d7da5042a0a84faea5acbc54f8c692ea
#
_entry.id   d7da5042a0a84faea5acbc54f8c692ea
#
_cell.length_a   1.000
_cell.length_b   1.000
_cell.length_c   1.000
_cell.angle_alpha   90.00
_cell.angle_beta   90.00
_cell.angle_gamma   90.00
#
_symmetry.space_group_name_H-M   'P 1'
#
loop_
_entity.id
_entity.type
_entity.pdbx_description
1 polymer ?
#
loop_
_entity_poly.entity_id
_entity_poly.type
_entity_poly.pdbx_seq_one_letter_code
_entity_poly.pdbx_strand_id
1 'polypeptide(L)'
;MLSKQALRRLPPRSRVVAAAARAQQSVACRRDLATAANPPSPNDIFANGTNAYYAEEMYRHWRQDPTSVHASWDAYFKGLDKGLPSSVAFQPPPSLVAPPTDGAPALHASAGGAELDDHLKIQLLVRAYQVRGHHVAELDPLGILDADLANIQPPELELSRYGFTERDLEKEITLGPGILPHFATEDRKTMKLGEIIKLCKRIYCGAVGIQYIHIPDKDQCDWIRERVEIPKPWNYTVDEKRMILDRLIWSESFEKFIASKYPNEKRFGLEGCEALIPGMKALIDRSVEHGVSNITLGMPHRGRLNVLANVIRKPIEAILNEFSGAEGDEPAGDVKYHLGANYVRPTPSGKKVALSLVANPSHLEAGDPVVLGKTRAIQHFEKDEKAHNTAMGVLLHGDAAFAGQGVVYETMGMHNLPHYGTGGTIHLIVNNQVGFTTDPRFARSTPYPSDIAKSIDAPIFHVNGDNVEAVTFVCQLAADYRAKYKKDVVIDIVCYRRYGHNETDQPMFTQPRMYKAIEKQPTALTQYSKFLVGRGTFTEKDIEEHKKWVWGMLEKAAAGAKDYVPTSKEWLSASWQGFPSPKQLADQTLPTHATGSDVATLQRIGRAISSYPNGFNVHRNLGRILQTRGKTIEEGQNIDWSTAEALAFGSLALENIHVRVSGQDVERGTFSQRHAVLHDQENEKQYVPLNDLGSSQARFVICNSSLSEYGTLGFELGYSLVSPDCLTMWEAQFGDFANNAQCIIDQFIASGERKWLQRSGLVMSLPHGYDGQGPEHSSARLERFLQLCDDHPNVFPSPEKIERQHQDCNMQVVYPTTPANYFHVLRRQNHRDFRKPLIIFFSKNLLRHPKARSDLSEMVGETHFQRYLPEPHTEDLVEPEEIKRHVLCSGQVYHTLLAAREERGIKDIAISRIEQISPFPYDMITPHLDKYPNAGLLWCQEEPLNNGGWSYVGPRIYTAAQQTEHHKGKYPRYAGRDPTSSVATGSKAQHKKEIEMFLDAAFDLSS
;
A
#
# COMPACT_ATOMS: atom_id res chain seq x y z
N MET A 1 -32.01 -34.06 33.54
CA MET A 1 -32.83 -33.53 34.69
C MET A 1 -32.22 -32.22 35.10
N LEU A 2 -32.85 -31.15 34.70
CA LEU A 2 -32.79 -29.78 35.27
C LEU A 2 -33.65 -28.93 34.35
N SER A 3 -34.60 -28.62 34.73
CA SER A 3 -35.86 -27.98 35.08
C SER A 3 -36.08 -26.73 34.23
N LYS A 4 -37.27 -26.77 33.65
CA LYS A 4 -38.02 -25.64 33.09
C LYS A 4 -38.13 -24.49 34.09
N GLN A 5 -37.55 -23.32 33.76
CA GLN A 5 -38.05 -22.00 34.23
C GLN A 5 -37.19 -20.89 33.63
N ALA A 6 -37.62 -20.31 32.51
CA ALA A 6 -37.36 -18.90 32.10
C ALA A 6 -38.05 -18.59 30.75
N LEU A 7 -39.37 -18.73 30.74
CA LEU A 7 -40.19 -18.17 29.68
C LEU A 7 -41.20 -17.22 30.35
N ARG A 8 -40.84 -15.97 30.43
CA ARG A 8 -41.81 -14.85 30.58
C ARG A 8 -41.07 -13.52 30.62
N ARG A 9 -41.08 -12.83 29.46
CA ARG A 9 -41.32 -11.39 29.27
C ARG A 9 -40.84 -10.95 27.88
N LEU A 10 -41.73 -11.05 26.91
CA LEU A 10 -41.70 -10.28 25.68
C LEU A 10 -42.71 -9.15 25.80
N PRO A 11 -42.36 -7.92 25.42
CA PRO A 11 -43.28 -6.79 25.35
C PRO A 11 -44.20 -6.84 24.10
N PRO A 12 -45.31 -6.12 24.06
CA PRO A 12 -46.45 -6.42 23.17
C PRO A 12 -46.27 -6.02 21.73
N ARG A 13 -46.90 -6.78 20.86
CA ARG A 13 -46.97 -6.72 19.38
C ARG A 13 -47.70 -5.48 18.84
N SER A 14 -47.25 -4.26 19.05
CA SER A 14 -47.92 -3.08 18.48
C SER A 14 -47.08 -2.14 17.61
N ARG A 15 -45.76 -2.44 17.41
CA ARG A 15 -44.89 -1.63 16.53
C ARG A 15 -44.50 -2.28 15.22
N VAL A 16 -44.78 -3.58 15.00
CA VAL A 16 -44.41 -4.29 13.76
C VAL A 16 -45.50 -4.14 12.68
N VAL A 17 -46.75 -3.86 13.08
CA VAL A 17 -47.86 -3.74 12.11
C VAL A 17 -47.85 -2.38 11.37
N ALA A 18 -47.26 -1.34 11.95
CA ALA A 18 -47.15 -0.03 11.27
C ALA A 18 -46.05 0.03 10.21
N ALA A 19 -45.03 -0.80 10.33
CA ALA A 19 -43.96 -0.88 9.32
C ALA A 19 -44.34 -1.75 8.11
N ALA A 20 -45.12 -2.79 8.32
CA ALA A 20 -45.67 -3.64 7.26
C ALA A 20 -46.75 -2.93 6.43
N ALA A 21 -47.56 -2.04 7.03
CA ALA A 21 -48.54 -1.24 6.32
C ALA A 21 -47.93 -0.15 5.42
N ARG A 22 -46.77 0.39 5.80
CA ARG A 22 -46.01 1.33 4.92
C ARG A 22 -45.29 0.62 3.76
N ALA A 23 -44.83 -0.62 3.93
CA ALA A 23 -44.25 -1.42 2.85
C ALA A 23 -45.34 -1.90 1.87
N GLN A 24 -46.54 -2.17 2.30
CA GLN A 24 -47.68 -2.53 1.42
C GLN A 24 -48.24 -1.36 0.62
N GLN A 25 -48.21 -0.13 1.15
CA GLN A 25 -48.57 1.06 0.35
C GLN A 25 -47.56 1.39 -0.76
N SER A 26 -46.25 1.13 -0.57
CA SER A 26 -45.25 1.33 -1.62
C SER A 26 -45.34 0.27 -2.72
N VAL A 27 -45.85 -0.93 -2.43
CA VAL A 27 -46.06 -1.99 -3.43
C VAL A 27 -47.38 -1.79 -4.20
N ALA A 28 -48.40 -1.18 -3.60
CA ALA A 28 -49.65 -0.86 -4.29
C ALA A 28 -49.46 0.27 -5.32
N CYS A 29 -48.64 1.28 -5.03
CA CYS A 29 -48.33 2.34 -5.99
C CYS A 29 -47.53 1.86 -7.23
N ARG A 30 -46.79 0.76 -7.12
CA ARG A 30 -46.12 0.10 -8.27
C ARG A 30 -47.08 -0.64 -9.20
N ARG A 31 -48.27 -1.00 -8.74
CA ARG A 31 -49.32 -1.69 -9.58
C ARG A 31 -50.14 -0.74 -10.45
N ASP A 32 -50.31 0.51 -10.01
CA ASP A 32 -51.14 1.46 -10.75
C ASP A 32 -50.47 2.07 -11.98
N LEU A 33 -49.10 2.05 -12.06
CA LEU A 33 -48.39 2.41 -13.27
C LEU A 33 -48.24 1.25 -14.28
N ALA A 34 -48.42 -0.01 -13.82
CA ALA A 34 -48.25 -1.20 -14.66
C ALA A 34 -49.58 -1.71 -15.31
N THR A 35 -50.73 -1.16 -14.93
CA THR A 35 -52.05 -1.66 -15.43
C THR A 35 -52.68 -0.79 -16.51
N ALA A 36 -52.05 0.25 -16.99
CA ALA A 36 -52.59 1.16 -17.99
C ALA A 36 -51.78 1.31 -19.30
N ALA A 37 -50.87 0.39 -19.61
CA ALA A 37 -50.17 0.42 -20.90
C ALA A 37 -49.74 -0.97 -21.37
N ASN A 38 -49.81 -1.21 -22.65
CA ASN A 38 -49.14 -2.31 -23.36
C ASN A 38 -47.67 -2.44 -22.90
N PRO A 39 -47.05 -3.65 -23.01
CA PRO A 39 -45.66 -3.84 -22.58
C PRO A 39 -44.79 -2.73 -23.17
N PRO A 40 -43.88 -2.15 -22.39
CA PRO A 40 -43.04 -1.01 -22.79
C PRO A 40 -42.34 -1.32 -24.11
N SER A 41 -42.44 -0.40 -25.04
CA SER A 41 -41.70 -0.47 -26.30
C SER A 41 -40.19 -0.52 -25.99
N PRO A 42 -39.36 -1.24 -26.76
CA PRO A 42 -37.92 -1.29 -26.62
C PRO A 42 -37.20 0.09 -26.60
N ASN A 43 -37.94 1.14 -26.95
CA ASN A 43 -37.39 2.51 -27.03
C ASN A 43 -37.51 3.36 -25.75
N ASP A 44 -38.03 2.83 -24.67
CA ASP A 44 -38.14 3.59 -23.39
C ASP A 44 -36.85 3.50 -22.55
N ILE A 45 -35.72 3.79 -23.17
CA ILE A 45 -34.36 3.62 -22.59
C ILE A 45 -34.12 4.54 -21.36
N PHE A 46 -34.77 5.70 -21.29
CA PHE A 46 -34.59 6.63 -20.17
C PHE A 46 -35.43 6.27 -18.93
N ALA A 47 -36.40 5.39 -19.06
CA ALA A 47 -37.28 4.94 -17.97
C ALA A 47 -36.81 3.64 -17.29
N ASN A 48 -35.57 3.17 -17.51
CA ASN A 48 -35.03 1.96 -16.94
C ASN A 48 -33.92 2.24 -15.89
N GLY A 49 -33.84 1.42 -14.86
CA GLY A 49 -32.81 1.51 -13.81
C GLY A 49 -33.01 2.71 -12.86
N THR A 50 -31.91 3.38 -12.49
CA THR A 50 -31.91 4.56 -11.60
C THR A 50 -32.69 5.75 -12.16
N ASN A 51 -32.77 5.84 -13.47
CA ASN A 51 -33.51 6.89 -14.15
C ASN A 51 -35.05 6.70 -13.99
N ALA A 52 -35.53 5.47 -13.86
CA ALA A 52 -36.95 5.21 -13.61
C ALA A 52 -37.41 5.75 -12.26
N TYR A 53 -36.57 5.62 -11.23
CA TYR A 53 -36.85 6.19 -9.91
C TYR A 53 -36.91 7.71 -9.94
N TYR A 54 -35.97 8.34 -10.63
CA TYR A 54 -35.96 9.81 -10.79
C TYR A 54 -37.19 10.31 -11.57
N ALA A 55 -37.55 9.64 -12.65
CA ALA A 55 -38.75 10.00 -13.44
C ALA A 55 -40.05 9.83 -12.61
N GLU A 56 -40.13 8.77 -11.78
CA GLU A 56 -41.28 8.54 -10.89
C GLU A 56 -41.37 9.60 -9.79
N GLU A 57 -40.25 10.08 -9.27
CA GLU A 57 -40.21 11.14 -8.25
C GLU A 57 -40.61 12.49 -8.86
N MET A 58 -40.13 12.80 -10.06
CA MET A 58 -40.54 13.99 -10.80
C MET A 58 -42.06 13.95 -11.15
N TYR A 59 -42.59 12.77 -11.49
CA TYR A 59 -44.05 12.61 -11.72
C TYR A 59 -44.88 12.84 -10.45
N ARG A 60 -44.43 12.38 -9.30
CA ARG A 60 -45.08 12.66 -8.00
C ARG A 60 -45.09 14.16 -7.66
N HIS A 61 -43.98 14.84 -7.86
CA HIS A 61 -43.87 16.28 -7.66
C HIS A 61 -44.81 17.03 -8.59
N TRP A 62 -44.80 16.68 -9.86
CA TRP A 62 -45.70 17.24 -10.87
C TRP A 62 -47.18 17.03 -10.56
N ARG A 63 -47.57 15.86 -10.08
CA ARG A 63 -48.94 15.56 -9.65
C ARG A 63 -49.41 16.39 -8.46
N GLN A 64 -48.52 16.81 -7.59
CA GLN A 64 -48.79 17.69 -6.46
C GLN A 64 -48.84 19.15 -6.86
N ASP A 65 -47.87 19.57 -7.69
CA ASP A 65 -47.79 20.91 -8.25
C ASP A 65 -47.10 20.86 -9.63
N PRO A 66 -47.81 21.04 -10.72
CA PRO A 66 -47.28 21.04 -12.08
C PRO A 66 -46.16 22.07 -12.30
N THR A 67 -46.09 23.13 -11.49
CA THR A 67 -45.06 24.18 -11.61
C THR A 67 -43.76 23.81 -10.90
N SER A 68 -43.76 22.74 -10.10
CA SER A 68 -42.58 22.23 -9.36
C SER A 68 -41.55 21.54 -10.23
N VAL A 69 -41.88 21.24 -11.47
CA VAL A 69 -40.96 20.60 -12.44
C VAL A 69 -40.68 21.49 -13.64
N HIS A 70 -39.55 21.24 -14.30
CA HIS A 70 -39.19 21.99 -15.50
C HIS A 70 -40.23 21.79 -16.61
N ALA A 71 -40.46 22.80 -17.44
CA ALA A 71 -41.47 22.81 -18.49
C ALA A 71 -41.43 21.59 -19.44
N SER A 72 -40.28 21.00 -19.65
CA SER A 72 -40.13 19.76 -20.44
C SER A 72 -40.76 18.54 -19.78
N TRP A 73 -40.68 18.45 -18.45
CA TRP A 73 -41.32 17.38 -17.67
C TRP A 73 -42.83 17.59 -17.61
N ASP A 74 -43.29 18.84 -17.45
CA ASP A 74 -44.70 19.19 -17.47
C ASP A 74 -45.36 18.80 -18.83
N ALA A 75 -44.69 19.14 -19.96
CA ALA A 75 -45.14 18.73 -21.29
C ALA A 75 -45.17 17.19 -21.47
N TYR A 76 -44.15 16.51 -20.99
CA TYR A 76 -44.03 15.05 -21.05
C TYR A 76 -45.12 14.36 -20.22
N PHE A 77 -45.32 14.74 -18.99
CA PHE A 77 -46.38 14.17 -18.12
C PHE A 77 -47.78 14.47 -18.58
N LYS A 78 -48.02 15.67 -19.09
CA LYS A 78 -49.30 16.01 -19.75
C LYS A 78 -49.58 15.15 -21.00
N GLY A 79 -48.54 14.78 -21.72
CA GLY A 79 -48.63 13.85 -22.85
C GLY A 79 -49.02 12.45 -22.41
N LEU A 80 -48.37 11.95 -21.36
CA LEU A 80 -48.64 10.63 -20.76
C LEU A 80 -50.09 10.54 -20.20
N ASP A 81 -50.55 11.56 -19.47
CA ASP A 81 -51.92 11.62 -18.92
C ASP A 81 -53.00 11.67 -20.01
N LYS A 82 -52.64 12.11 -21.23
CA LYS A 82 -53.49 12.06 -22.42
C LYS A 82 -53.44 10.74 -23.15
N GLY A 83 -52.71 9.76 -22.67
CA GLY A 83 -52.57 8.41 -23.22
C GLY A 83 -51.61 8.32 -24.40
N LEU A 84 -50.71 9.29 -24.60
CA LEU A 84 -49.66 9.19 -25.61
C LEU A 84 -48.60 8.20 -25.15
N PRO A 85 -48.05 7.35 -26.04
CA PRO A 85 -46.87 6.55 -25.71
C PRO A 85 -45.73 7.41 -25.23
N SER A 86 -44.90 6.93 -24.28
CA SER A 86 -43.76 7.64 -23.69
C SER A 86 -42.77 8.17 -24.73
N SER A 87 -42.57 7.43 -25.83
CA SER A 87 -41.72 7.80 -26.96
C SER A 87 -42.25 8.97 -27.78
N VAL A 88 -43.56 9.26 -27.73
CA VAL A 88 -44.22 10.39 -28.44
C VAL A 88 -44.46 11.55 -27.46
N ALA A 89 -44.63 11.28 -26.20
CA ALA A 89 -44.86 12.30 -25.17
C ALA A 89 -43.59 13.16 -24.91
N PHE A 90 -42.39 12.67 -25.21
CA PHE A 90 -41.15 13.40 -25.06
C PHE A 90 -41.00 14.46 -26.16
N GLN A 91 -40.91 15.74 -25.76
CA GLN A 91 -40.56 16.86 -26.61
C GLN A 91 -39.22 17.42 -26.17
N PRO A 92 -38.20 17.52 -27.05
CA PRO A 92 -36.92 18.14 -26.69
C PRO A 92 -37.10 19.61 -26.30
N PRO A 93 -36.33 20.15 -25.34
CA PRO A 93 -36.40 21.57 -24.97
C PRO A 93 -36.19 22.47 -26.18
N PRO A 94 -36.85 23.65 -26.25
CA PRO A 94 -36.69 24.60 -27.37
C PRO A 94 -35.26 25.06 -27.61
N SER A 95 -34.38 25.00 -26.62
CA SER A 95 -32.97 25.35 -26.70
C SER A 95 -32.11 24.34 -27.50
N LEU A 96 -32.61 23.14 -27.81
CA LEU A 96 -31.96 22.16 -28.65
C LEU A 96 -32.42 22.18 -30.11
N VAL A 97 -33.41 23.00 -30.42
CA VAL A 97 -33.83 23.23 -31.81
C VAL A 97 -33.07 24.44 -32.34
N ALA A 98 -32.18 24.23 -33.31
CA ALA A 98 -31.52 25.36 -33.99
C ALA A 98 -32.61 26.32 -34.56
N PRO A 99 -32.45 27.67 -34.44
CA PRO A 99 -33.39 28.58 -35.03
C PRO A 99 -33.49 28.33 -36.56
N PRO A 100 -34.68 28.38 -37.15
CA PRO A 100 -34.82 28.16 -38.56
C PRO A 100 -34.03 29.27 -39.31
N THR A 101 -33.01 28.87 -40.02
CA THR A 101 -32.33 29.76 -40.99
C THR A 101 -33.27 29.86 -42.17
N ASP A 102 -33.82 31.03 -42.38
CA ASP A 102 -34.59 31.36 -43.59
C ASP A 102 -33.77 31.01 -44.81
N GLY A 103 -34.16 29.97 -45.53
CA GLY A 103 -33.60 29.62 -46.85
C GLY A 103 -33.07 28.18 -46.99
N ALA A 104 -33.19 27.30 -46.01
CA ALA A 104 -32.91 25.85 -46.25
C ALA A 104 -34.19 25.17 -46.76
N PRO A 105 -34.15 24.42 -47.86
CA PRO A 105 -35.29 23.63 -48.29
C PRO A 105 -35.62 22.58 -47.26
N ALA A 106 -36.91 22.46 -46.92
CA ALA A 106 -37.43 21.40 -46.06
C ALA A 106 -36.96 20.06 -46.58
N LEU A 107 -36.10 19.36 -45.82
CA LEU A 107 -35.71 17.99 -46.10
C LEU A 107 -36.99 17.14 -46.02
N HIS A 108 -37.50 16.81 -47.16
CA HIS A 108 -38.60 15.83 -47.27
C HIS A 108 -38.17 14.54 -46.60
N ALA A 109 -38.86 14.13 -45.54
CA ALA A 109 -38.80 12.82 -44.93
C ALA A 109 -39.34 11.76 -45.92
N SER A 110 -38.48 11.28 -46.83
CA SER A 110 -38.92 10.19 -47.75
C SER A 110 -37.85 9.28 -48.32
N ALA A 111 -36.58 9.41 -47.97
CA ALA A 111 -35.59 8.37 -48.30
C ALA A 111 -34.48 8.21 -47.27
N GLY A 112 -34.23 9.18 -46.36
CA GLY A 112 -33.13 9.15 -45.38
C GLY A 112 -33.46 8.52 -44.00
N GLY A 113 -34.73 8.24 -43.73
CA GLY A 113 -35.14 7.78 -42.38
C GLY A 113 -34.67 6.36 -42.06
N ALA A 114 -34.67 5.47 -43.02
CA ALA A 114 -34.23 4.08 -42.82
C ALA A 114 -32.70 3.97 -42.74
N GLU A 115 -31.96 4.73 -43.52
CA GLU A 115 -30.49 4.78 -43.44
C GLU A 115 -30.00 5.38 -42.14
N LEU A 116 -30.69 6.41 -41.64
CA LEU A 116 -30.35 7.02 -40.35
C LEU A 116 -30.64 6.08 -39.18
N ASP A 117 -31.77 5.35 -39.23
CA ASP A 117 -32.14 4.35 -38.22
C ASP A 117 -31.14 3.18 -38.20
N ASP A 118 -30.80 2.66 -39.40
CA ASP A 118 -29.77 1.61 -39.52
C ASP A 118 -28.41 2.09 -39.00
N HIS A 119 -27.99 3.33 -39.29
CA HIS A 119 -26.75 3.91 -38.82
C HIS A 119 -26.72 4.02 -37.30
N LEU A 120 -27.77 4.49 -36.64
CA LEU A 120 -27.90 4.55 -35.19
C LEU A 120 -27.84 3.18 -34.55
N LYS A 121 -28.54 2.19 -35.12
CA LYS A 121 -28.50 0.79 -34.62
C LYS A 121 -27.11 0.18 -34.73
N ILE A 122 -26.36 0.49 -35.77
CA ILE A 122 -25.00 0.01 -35.98
C ILE A 122 -24.02 0.72 -35.00
N GLN A 123 -24.21 1.99 -34.73
CA GLN A 123 -23.47 2.67 -33.66
C GLN A 123 -23.69 1.97 -32.33
N LEU A 124 -24.94 1.63 -31.99
CA LEU A 124 -25.25 0.91 -30.75
C LEU A 124 -24.61 -0.49 -30.73
N LEU A 125 -24.58 -1.20 -31.85
CA LEU A 125 -23.91 -2.49 -31.96
C LEU A 125 -22.39 -2.37 -31.78
N VAL A 126 -21.73 -1.40 -32.40
CA VAL A 126 -20.30 -1.12 -32.21
C VAL A 126 -20.04 -0.78 -30.76
N ARG A 127 -20.90 0.08 -30.16
CA ARG A 127 -20.82 0.40 -28.74
C ARG A 127 -20.97 -0.82 -27.85
N ALA A 128 -21.86 -1.75 -28.20
CA ALA A 128 -22.00 -3.01 -27.47
C ALA A 128 -20.70 -3.83 -27.49
N TYR A 129 -20.00 -3.90 -28.63
CA TYR A 129 -18.67 -4.54 -28.67
C TYR A 129 -17.64 -3.81 -27.80
N GLN A 130 -17.61 -2.49 -27.79
CA GLN A 130 -16.73 -1.68 -26.94
C GLN A 130 -16.98 -1.95 -25.44
N VAL A 131 -18.24 -2.16 -25.04
CA VAL A 131 -18.65 -2.33 -23.64
C VAL A 131 -18.62 -3.78 -23.19
N ARG A 132 -18.99 -4.73 -24.07
CA ARG A 132 -19.25 -6.15 -23.73
C ARG A 132 -18.36 -7.15 -24.46
N GLY A 133 -17.59 -6.73 -25.46
CA GLY A 133 -16.78 -7.64 -26.29
C GLY A 133 -15.81 -8.48 -25.48
N HIS A 134 -15.26 -7.94 -24.40
CA HIS A 134 -14.33 -8.65 -23.51
C HIS A 134 -14.93 -9.92 -22.87
N HIS A 135 -16.27 -10.00 -22.69
CA HIS A 135 -16.91 -11.20 -22.15
C HIS A 135 -16.88 -12.42 -23.09
N VAL A 136 -16.71 -12.19 -24.37
CA VAL A 136 -16.65 -13.24 -25.40
C VAL A 136 -15.28 -13.28 -26.10
N ALA A 137 -14.28 -12.64 -25.51
CA ALA A 137 -12.92 -12.64 -26.02
C ALA A 137 -12.23 -14.00 -25.77
N GLU A 138 -11.36 -14.39 -26.69
CA GLU A 138 -10.60 -15.65 -26.65
C GLU A 138 -9.41 -15.52 -25.66
N LEU A 139 -9.72 -15.33 -24.37
CA LEU A 139 -8.73 -15.04 -23.34
C LEU A 139 -8.12 -16.29 -22.73
N ASP A 140 -8.90 -17.38 -22.54
CA ASP A 140 -8.43 -18.59 -21.90
C ASP A 140 -7.62 -19.47 -22.86
N PRO A 141 -6.30 -19.66 -22.66
CA PRO A 141 -5.49 -20.52 -23.51
C PRO A 141 -5.90 -22.00 -23.46
N LEU A 142 -6.61 -22.43 -22.41
CA LEU A 142 -7.08 -23.80 -22.26
C LEU A 142 -8.47 -24.04 -22.88
N GLY A 143 -9.22 -22.97 -23.15
CA GLY A 143 -10.58 -23.04 -23.69
C GLY A 143 -11.59 -23.76 -22.80
N ILE A 144 -11.34 -23.81 -21.49
CA ILE A 144 -12.19 -24.54 -20.53
C ILE A 144 -13.37 -23.68 -20.08
N LEU A 145 -13.21 -22.36 -20.04
CA LEU A 145 -14.20 -21.33 -19.63
C LEU A 145 -14.82 -21.53 -18.22
N ASP A 146 -14.37 -22.52 -17.45
CA ASP A 146 -14.95 -22.83 -16.15
C ASP A 146 -14.62 -21.77 -15.08
N ALA A 147 -13.59 -20.97 -15.32
CA ALA A 147 -13.22 -19.87 -14.44
C ALA A 147 -14.02 -18.60 -14.69
N ASP A 148 -14.75 -18.53 -15.80
CA ASP A 148 -15.66 -17.42 -16.08
C ASP A 148 -16.90 -17.53 -15.19
N LEU A 149 -16.92 -16.73 -14.12
CA LEU A 149 -18.04 -16.65 -13.19
C LEU A 149 -19.32 -16.09 -13.85
N ALA A 150 -19.19 -15.42 -14.97
CA ALA A 150 -20.30 -14.79 -15.64
C ALA A 150 -20.98 -15.69 -16.67
N ASN A 151 -20.25 -16.50 -17.41
CA ASN A 151 -20.69 -17.33 -18.54
C ASN A 151 -21.86 -16.72 -19.36
N ILE A 152 -21.82 -15.38 -19.48
CA ILE A 152 -22.90 -14.57 -20.05
C ILE A 152 -22.51 -14.27 -21.48
N GLN A 153 -23.29 -14.83 -22.43
CA GLN A 153 -23.29 -14.32 -23.79
C GLN A 153 -24.10 -13.03 -23.80
N PRO A 154 -23.45 -11.85 -23.93
CA PRO A 154 -24.16 -10.60 -23.89
C PRO A 154 -25.13 -10.52 -25.08
N PRO A 155 -26.45 -10.44 -24.83
CA PRO A 155 -27.43 -10.40 -25.94
C PRO A 155 -27.30 -9.14 -26.80
N GLU A 156 -26.61 -8.10 -26.25
CA GLU A 156 -26.30 -6.88 -26.99
C GLU A 156 -25.35 -7.10 -28.16
N LEU A 157 -24.67 -8.22 -28.24
CA LEU A 157 -23.77 -8.56 -29.36
C LEU A 157 -24.50 -9.28 -30.50
N GLU A 158 -25.77 -9.63 -30.31
CA GLU A 158 -26.58 -10.31 -31.33
C GLU A 158 -27.22 -9.33 -32.31
N LEU A 159 -27.06 -9.59 -33.59
CA LEU A 159 -27.64 -8.79 -34.69
C LEU A 159 -29.16 -8.67 -34.61
N SER A 160 -29.83 -9.78 -34.24
CA SER A 160 -31.28 -9.86 -34.11
C SER A 160 -31.88 -8.81 -33.17
N ARG A 161 -31.12 -8.44 -32.12
CA ARG A 161 -31.54 -7.40 -31.18
C ARG A 161 -31.72 -6.01 -31.82
N TYR A 162 -30.98 -5.75 -32.88
CA TYR A 162 -31.04 -4.49 -33.63
C TYR A 162 -31.94 -4.59 -34.85
N GLY A 163 -32.62 -5.72 -35.02
CA GLY A 163 -33.53 -5.97 -36.17
C GLY A 163 -32.79 -6.31 -37.45
N PHE A 164 -31.50 -6.61 -37.39
CA PHE A 164 -30.73 -7.07 -38.56
C PHE A 164 -30.77 -8.59 -38.70
N THR A 165 -30.66 -9.05 -39.92
CA THR A 165 -30.59 -10.45 -40.33
C THR A 165 -29.29 -10.73 -41.09
N GLU A 166 -28.99 -11.98 -41.41
CA GLU A 166 -27.84 -12.33 -42.24
C GLU A 166 -27.82 -11.66 -43.62
N ARG A 167 -29.00 -11.31 -44.15
CA ARG A 167 -29.12 -10.60 -45.45
C ARG A 167 -28.61 -9.16 -45.37
N ASP A 168 -28.67 -8.56 -44.21
CA ASP A 168 -28.23 -7.17 -43.96
C ASP A 168 -26.69 -7.06 -43.84
N LEU A 169 -25.97 -8.16 -43.75
CA LEU A 169 -24.50 -8.18 -43.68
C LEU A 169 -23.81 -7.59 -44.91
N GLU A 170 -24.51 -7.56 -46.06
CA GLU A 170 -24.03 -6.98 -47.32
C GLU A 170 -24.32 -5.46 -47.44
N LYS A 171 -25.04 -4.85 -46.47
CA LYS A 171 -25.32 -3.42 -46.48
C LYS A 171 -24.03 -2.59 -46.34
N GLU A 172 -23.87 -1.58 -47.21
CA GLU A 172 -22.79 -0.63 -47.12
C GLU A 172 -23.13 0.45 -46.09
N ILE A 173 -22.24 0.64 -45.12
CA ILE A 173 -22.38 1.55 -43.98
C ILE A 173 -21.28 2.58 -44.02
N THR A 174 -21.64 3.85 -43.84
CA THR A 174 -20.69 4.95 -43.77
C THR A 174 -19.88 4.87 -42.47
N LEU A 175 -18.55 4.84 -42.59
CA LEU A 175 -17.63 4.94 -41.46
C LEU A 175 -17.56 6.39 -40.97
N GLY A 176 -17.44 6.57 -39.64
CA GLY A 176 -17.40 7.90 -39.06
C GLY A 176 -17.46 7.88 -37.53
N PRO A 177 -17.73 9.00 -36.88
CA PRO A 177 -17.85 9.06 -35.43
C PRO A 177 -18.79 7.99 -34.88
N GLY A 178 -18.28 7.12 -33.98
CA GLY A 178 -19.04 6.02 -33.41
C GLY A 178 -19.07 4.73 -34.22
N ILE A 179 -18.61 4.73 -35.50
CA ILE A 179 -18.49 3.52 -36.33
C ILE A 179 -17.09 3.45 -36.94
N LEU A 180 -16.10 2.93 -36.16
CA LEU A 180 -14.74 2.65 -36.59
C LEU A 180 -14.08 3.79 -37.42
N PRO A 181 -13.99 5.03 -36.90
CA PRO A 181 -13.56 6.20 -37.69
C PRO A 181 -12.15 6.05 -38.27
N HIS A 182 -11.27 5.32 -37.60
CA HIS A 182 -9.87 5.12 -38.04
C HIS A 182 -9.70 4.10 -39.15
N PHE A 183 -10.79 3.47 -39.59
CA PHE A 183 -10.80 2.60 -40.76
C PHE A 183 -11.27 3.35 -42.03
N ALA A 184 -11.78 4.58 -41.89
CA ALA A 184 -12.12 5.43 -43.02
C ALA A 184 -10.83 6.02 -43.64
N THR A 185 -10.71 5.94 -44.95
CA THR A 185 -9.66 6.56 -45.76
C THR A 185 -10.29 7.42 -46.85
N GLU A 186 -9.47 8.21 -47.57
CA GLU A 186 -9.98 9.01 -48.71
C GLU A 186 -10.68 8.13 -49.75
N ASP A 187 -10.17 6.92 -50.00
CA ASP A 187 -10.67 5.95 -50.98
C ASP A 187 -11.77 5.01 -50.39
N ARG A 188 -11.93 4.95 -49.10
CA ARG A 188 -12.86 4.04 -48.44
C ARG A 188 -13.62 4.72 -47.31
N LYS A 189 -14.78 5.27 -47.64
CA LYS A 189 -15.71 5.92 -46.71
C LYS A 189 -16.82 5.01 -46.22
N THR A 190 -17.04 3.88 -46.84
CA THR A 190 -18.07 2.88 -46.49
C THR A 190 -17.44 1.52 -46.27
N MET A 191 -18.19 0.66 -45.57
CA MET A 191 -17.82 -0.72 -45.32
C MET A 191 -19.07 -1.57 -45.13
N LYS A 192 -19.04 -2.83 -45.59
CA LYS A 192 -20.14 -3.75 -45.35
C LYS A 192 -20.34 -4.04 -43.86
N LEU A 193 -21.58 -4.14 -43.41
CA LEU A 193 -21.93 -4.45 -42.02
C LEU A 193 -21.21 -5.72 -41.54
N GLY A 194 -21.16 -6.77 -42.37
CA GLY A 194 -20.45 -8.00 -42.06
C GLY A 194 -18.94 -7.81 -41.80
N GLU A 195 -18.30 -6.87 -42.51
CA GLU A 195 -16.90 -6.52 -42.29
C GLU A 195 -16.71 -5.72 -41.00
N ILE A 196 -17.60 -4.77 -40.69
CA ILE A 196 -17.61 -4.01 -39.43
C ILE A 196 -17.68 -4.96 -38.25
N ILE A 197 -18.59 -5.94 -38.28
CA ILE A 197 -18.72 -6.95 -37.23
C ILE A 197 -17.48 -7.82 -37.10
N LYS A 198 -16.88 -8.23 -38.20
CA LYS A 198 -15.61 -9.00 -38.18
C LYS A 198 -14.49 -8.19 -37.57
N LEU A 199 -14.44 -6.89 -37.84
CA LEU A 199 -13.45 -5.98 -37.23
C LEU A 199 -13.71 -5.80 -35.73
N CYS A 200 -14.95 -5.54 -35.30
CA CYS A 200 -15.33 -5.44 -33.90
C CYS A 200 -14.98 -6.72 -33.14
N LYS A 201 -15.30 -7.90 -33.68
CA LYS A 201 -14.92 -9.20 -33.10
C LYS A 201 -13.39 -9.34 -32.97
N ARG A 202 -12.65 -8.99 -34.03
CA ARG A 202 -11.19 -9.05 -34.02
C ARG A 202 -10.59 -8.13 -32.94
N ILE A 203 -11.13 -6.92 -32.77
CA ILE A 203 -10.59 -5.91 -31.85
C ILE A 203 -10.97 -6.22 -30.41
N TYR A 204 -12.23 -6.53 -30.14
CA TYR A 204 -12.79 -6.63 -28.80
C TYR A 204 -13.05 -8.04 -28.30
N CYS A 205 -13.05 -9.03 -29.19
CA CYS A 205 -13.35 -10.43 -28.86
C CYS A 205 -12.22 -11.40 -29.26
N GLY A 206 -11.04 -10.89 -29.66
CA GLY A 206 -9.87 -11.71 -29.99
C GLY A 206 -9.05 -12.05 -28.76
N ALA A 207 -7.72 -12.20 -28.95
CA ALA A 207 -6.79 -12.52 -27.87
C ALA A 207 -6.61 -11.38 -26.83
N VAL A 208 -7.25 -10.23 -27.04
CA VAL A 208 -7.24 -9.07 -26.12
C VAL A 208 -8.67 -8.64 -25.82
N GLY A 209 -9.01 -8.55 -24.54
CA GLY A 209 -10.24 -7.95 -24.04
C GLY A 209 -9.93 -6.62 -23.38
N ILE A 210 -10.77 -5.61 -23.57
CA ILE A 210 -10.46 -4.25 -23.10
C ILE A 210 -11.63 -3.71 -22.29
N GLN A 211 -11.34 -3.22 -21.07
CA GLN A 211 -12.31 -2.52 -20.25
C GLN A 211 -11.81 -1.09 -19.98
N TYR A 212 -12.51 -0.11 -20.51
CA TYR A 212 -12.15 1.31 -20.37
C TYR A 212 -13.37 2.24 -20.28
N ILE A 213 -14.57 1.69 -20.52
CA ILE A 213 -15.80 2.48 -20.60
C ILE A 213 -16.24 3.05 -19.23
N HIS A 214 -15.74 2.47 -18.13
CA HIS A 214 -15.96 2.96 -16.77
C HIS A 214 -15.14 4.22 -16.46
N ILE A 215 -14.17 4.58 -17.29
CA ILE A 215 -13.36 5.79 -17.13
C ILE A 215 -14.21 7.02 -17.51
N PRO A 216 -14.43 7.99 -16.59
CA PRO A 216 -15.28 9.15 -16.88
C PRO A 216 -14.65 10.14 -17.85
N ASP A 217 -13.33 10.15 -17.98
CA ASP A 217 -12.58 11.03 -18.87
C ASP A 217 -12.64 10.51 -20.32
N LYS A 218 -13.34 11.29 -21.15
CA LYS A 218 -13.55 10.96 -22.57
C LYS A 218 -12.23 10.90 -23.36
N ASP A 219 -11.29 11.78 -23.06
CA ASP A 219 -10.01 11.85 -23.80
C ASP A 219 -9.17 10.59 -23.56
N GLN A 220 -9.23 10.01 -22.37
CA GLN A 220 -8.60 8.73 -22.07
C GLN A 220 -9.25 7.57 -22.83
N CYS A 221 -10.59 7.56 -22.90
CA CYS A 221 -11.32 6.55 -23.65
C CYS A 221 -11.03 6.65 -25.17
N ASP A 222 -11.03 7.85 -25.71
CA ASP A 222 -10.74 8.10 -27.14
C ASP A 222 -9.30 7.71 -27.48
N TRP A 223 -8.35 8.02 -26.61
CA TRP A 223 -6.93 7.67 -26.79
C TRP A 223 -6.74 6.14 -26.86
N ILE A 224 -7.47 5.36 -26.05
CA ILE A 224 -7.43 3.90 -26.10
C ILE A 224 -8.00 3.43 -27.43
N ARG A 225 -9.17 3.93 -27.84
CA ARG A 225 -9.80 3.57 -29.11
C ARG A 225 -8.93 3.84 -30.32
N GLU A 226 -8.27 5.01 -30.38
CA GLU A 226 -7.34 5.37 -31.45
C GLU A 226 -6.20 4.38 -31.65
N ARG A 227 -5.85 3.60 -30.62
CA ARG A 227 -4.73 2.65 -30.64
C ARG A 227 -5.15 1.22 -30.88
N VAL A 228 -6.40 0.88 -30.62
CA VAL A 228 -6.92 -0.47 -30.76
C VAL A 228 -7.87 -0.62 -31.96
N GLU A 229 -8.64 0.43 -32.29
CA GLU A 229 -9.55 0.46 -33.45
C GLU A 229 -8.82 0.83 -34.74
N ILE A 230 -7.73 0.14 -35.03
CA ILE A 230 -6.91 0.32 -36.24
C ILE A 230 -6.69 -1.02 -36.95
N PRO A 231 -6.34 -1.00 -38.25
CA PRO A 231 -6.20 -2.24 -39.04
C PRO A 231 -5.25 -3.28 -38.46
N LYS A 232 -4.14 -2.84 -37.88
CA LYS A 232 -3.12 -3.70 -37.26
C LYS A 232 -2.62 -3.02 -36.00
N PRO A 233 -3.23 -3.24 -34.81
CA PRO A 233 -2.81 -2.64 -33.55
C PRO A 233 -1.35 -2.96 -33.19
N TRP A 234 -0.89 -4.13 -33.62
CA TRP A 234 0.53 -4.49 -33.56
C TRP A 234 0.98 -5.12 -34.88
N ASN A 235 2.18 -4.79 -35.30
CA ASN A 235 2.79 -5.31 -36.52
C ASN A 235 4.32 -5.26 -36.35
N TYR A 236 4.83 -6.27 -35.65
CA TYR A 236 6.25 -6.33 -35.32
C TYR A 236 7.10 -6.66 -36.57
N THR A 237 8.24 -5.98 -36.70
CA THR A 237 9.28 -6.25 -37.68
C THR A 237 9.93 -7.60 -37.40
N VAL A 238 10.72 -8.09 -38.35
CA VAL A 238 11.47 -9.35 -38.19
C VAL A 238 12.42 -9.28 -36.99
N ASP A 239 13.06 -8.13 -36.76
CA ASP A 239 14.01 -7.95 -35.66
C ASP A 239 13.29 -7.88 -34.30
N GLU A 240 12.14 -7.22 -34.23
CA GLU A 240 11.31 -7.23 -33.02
C GLU A 240 10.78 -8.64 -32.71
N LYS A 241 10.36 -9.39 -33.73
CA LYS A 241 9.95 -10.81 -33.57
C LYS A 241 11.11 -11.69 -33.11
N ARG A 242 12.31 -11.43 -33.60
CA ARG A 242 13.54 -12.09 -33.13
C ARG A 242 13.80 -11.81 -31.67
N MET A 243 13.65 -10.56 -31.25
CA MET A 243 13.83 -10.14 -29.85
C MET A 243 12.75 -10.76 -28.92
N ILE A 244 11.49 -10.83 -29.36
CA ILE A 244 10.41 -11.49 -28.64
C ILE A 244 10.70 -12.99 -28.50
N LEU A 245 11.11 -13.63 -29.58
CA LEU A 245 11.47 -15.06 -29.60
C LEU A 245 12.67 -15.37 -28.69
N ASP A 246 13.71 -14.56 -28.76
CA ASP A 246 14.90 -14.68 -27.88
C ASP A 246 14.49 -14.64 -26.40
N ARG A 247 13.73 -13.61 -26.02
CA ARG A 247 13.25 -13.45 -24.64
C ARG A 247 12.40 -14.63 -24.16
N LEU A 248 11.57 -15.19 -25.04
CA LEU A 248 10.74 -16.35 -24.75
C LEU A 248 11.55 -17.65 -24.64
N ILE A 249 12.58 -17.82 -25.49
CA ILE A 249 13.52 -18.94 -25.40
C ILE A 249 14.29 -18.91 -24.08
N TRP A 250 14.79 -17.75 -23.66
CA TRP A 250 15.44 -17.58 -22.37
C TRP A 250 14.52 -17.93 -21.21
N SER A 251 13.27 -17.45 -21.26
CA SER A 251 12.26 -17.71 -20.22
C SER A 251 12.00 -19.21 -20.04
N GLU A 252 11.66 -19.92 -21.12
CA GLU A 252 11.35 -21.36 -21.07
C GLU A 252 12.59 -22.20 -20.75
N SER A 253 13.75 -21.86 -21.35
CA SER A 253 14.99 -22.59 -21.12
C SER A 253 15.47 -22.49 -19.69
N PHE A 254 15.34 -21.33 -19.05
CA PHE A 254 15.71 -21.15 -17.65
C PHE A 254 14.88 -22.05 -16.73
N GLU A 255 13.55 -22.06 -16.89
CA GLU A 255 12.66 -22.93 -16.08
C GLU A 255 13.01 -24.41 -16.25
N LYS A 256 13.17 -24.86 -17.49
CA LYS A 256 13.56 -26.25 -17.80
C LYS A 256 14.93 -26.60 -17.23
N PHE A 257 15.87 -25.67 -17.30
CA PHE A 257 17.23 -25.86 -16.79
C PHE A 257 17.25 -26.05 -15.28
N ILE A 258 16.64 -25.12 -14.52
CA ILE A 258 16.59 -25.23 -13.05
C ILE A 258 15.76 -26.46 -12.61
N ALA A 259 14.70 -26.81 -13.34
CA ALA A 259 13.92 -28.01 -13.07
C ALA A 259 14.75 -29.29 -13.27
N SER A 260 15.62 -29.36 -14.27
CA SER A 260 16.50 -30.49 -14.53
C SER A 260 17.63 -30.64 -13.50
N LYS A 261 18.18 -29.50 -13.02
CA LYS A 261 19.31 -29.48 -12.08
C LYS A 261 18.88 -29.64 -10.63
N TYR A 262 17.70 -29.10 -10.27
CA TYR A 262 17.21 -29.04 -8.89
C TYR A 262 15.74 -29.55 -8.80
N PRO A 263 15.48 -30.81 -9.14
CA PRO A 263 14.11 -31.34 -9.26
C PRO A 263 13.34 -31.35 -7.93
N ASN A 264 14.04 -31.48 -6.81
CA ASN A 264 13.44 -31.58 -5.46
C ASN A 264 13.38 -30.24 -4.72
N GLU A 265 13.97 -29.19 -5.28
CA GLU A 265 14.00 -27.87 -4.66
C GLU A 265 12.76 -27.05 -5.02
N LYS A 266 12.24 -26.26 -4.09
CA LYS A 266 11.16 -25.31 -4.37
C LYS A 266 11.63 -24.19 -5.28
N ARG A 267 11.01 -24.04 -6.44
CA ARG A 267 11.34 -23.06 -7.47
C ARG A 267 10.19 -22.09 -7.75
N PHE A 268 8.94 -22.54 -7.60
CA PHE A 268 7.73 -21.80 -7.95
C PHE A 268 7.83 -21.23 -9.38
N GLY A 269 7.99 -22.10 -10.34
CA GLY A 269 8.27 -21.73 -11.74
C GLY A 269 7.14 -20.99 -12.44
N LEU A 270 7.52 -20.37 -13.56
CA LEU A 270 6.64 -19.54 -14.39
C LEU A 270 5.93 -20.32 -15.50
N GLU A 271 6.14 -21.63 -15.60
CA GLU A 271 5.68 -22.45 -16.71
C GLU A 271 4.14 -22.38 -16.87
N GLY A 272 3.72 -22.01 -18.06
CA GLY A 272 2.34 -21.69 -18.45
C GLY A 272 2.06 -20.19 -18.55
N CYS A 273 3.04 -19.32 -18.21
CA CYS A 273 2.99 -17.88 -18.41
C CYS A 273 4.34 -17.30 -18.88
N GLU A 274 5.09 -18.02 -19.68
CA GLU A 274 6.43 -17.62 -20.13
C GLU A 274 6.43 -16.31 -20.92
N ALA A 275 5.32 -15.94 -21.54
CA ALA A 275 5.10 -14.67 -22.24
C ALA A 275 5.20 -13.42 -21.33
N LEU A 276 5.10 -13.58 -20.01
CA LEU A 276 5.34 -12.51 -19.05
C LEU A 276 6.73 -11.88 -19.25
N ILE A 277 7.76 -12.66 -19.51
CA ILE A 277 9.13 -12.16 -19.64
C ILE A 277 9.33 -11.24 -20.85
N PRO A 278 8.97 -11.61 -22.09
CA PRO A 278 9.01 -10.66 -23.21
C PRO A 278 8.08 -9.45 -22.98
N GLY A 279 6.90 -9.64 -22.38
CA GLY A 279 5.96 -8.55 -22.05
C GLY A 279 6.58 -7.53 -21.09
N MET A 280 7.11 -7.98 -19.95
CA MET A 280 7.78 -7.10 -18.98
C MET A 280 8.97 -6.35 -19.57
N LYS A 281 9.80 -7.04 -20.37
CA LYS A 281 10.95 -6.40 -21.02
C LYS A 281 10.49 -5.34 -22.03
N ALA A 282 9.41 -5.57 -22.76
CA ALA A 282 8.85 -4.59 -23.69
C ALA A 282 8.25 -3.38 -22.95
N LEU A 283 7.55 -3.61 -21.82
CA LEU A 283 7.04 -2.55 -20.93
C LEU A 283 8.18 -1.67 -20.44
N ILE A 284 9.25 -2.27 -19.91
CA ILE A 284 10.41 -1.55 -19.39
C ILE A 284 11.09 -0.74 -20.51
N ASP A 285 11.39 -1.38 -21.64
CA ASP A 285 12.05 -0.73 -22.77
C ASP A 285 11.24 0.47 -23.27
N ARG A 286 9.90 0.30 -23.39
CA ARG A 286 8.99 1.38 -23.80
C ARG A 286 8.91 2.51 -22.78
N SER A 287 8.90 2.19 -21.48
CA SER A 287 8.92 3.21 -20.41
C SER A 287 10.21 4.04 -20.42
N VAL A 288 11.35 3.40 -20.72
CA VAL A 288 12.65 4.09 -20.86
C VAL A 288 12.67 5.04 -22.08
N GLU A 289 12.01 4.67 -23.17
CA GLU A 289 11.82 5.57 -24.31
C GLU A 289 11.07 6.85 -23.89
N HIS A 290 10.10 6.73 -22.99
CA HIS A 290 9.36 7.87 -22.38
C HIS A 290 10.12 8.61 -21.28
N GLY A 291 11.38 8.24 -20.98
CA GLY A 291 12.24 8.98 -20.05
C GLY A 291 12.35 8.36 -18.66
N VAL A 292 11.76 7.20 -18.40
CA VAL A 292 11.89 6.51 -17.11
C VAL A 292 13.31 5.97 -16.97
N SER A 293 13.97 6.30 -15.87
CA SER A 293 15.34 5.86 -15.52
C SER A 293 15.37 4.90 -14.33
N ASN A 294 14.30 4.86 -13.52
CA ASN A 294 14.19 4.03 -12.33
C ASN A 294 12.85 3.27 -12.32
N ILE A 295 12.90 1.95 -12.13
CA ILE A 295 11.71 1.13 -12.00
C ILE A 295 11.82 0.28 -10.75
N THR A 296 10.87 0.47 -9.82
CA THR A 296 10.73 -0.36 -8.63
C THR A 296 9.71 -1.46 -8.92
N LEU A 297 10.09 -2.71 -8.69
CA LEU A 297 9.26 -3.88 -8.94
C LEU A 297 8.88 -4.56 -7.63
N GLY A 298 7.62 -5.01 -7.55
CA GLY A 298 7.12 -5.91 -6.51
C GLY A 298 6.49 -7.14 -7.17
N MET A 299 6.65 -8.31 -6.56
CA MET A 299 6.03 -9.53 -7.07
C MET A 299 5.98 -10.65 -6.02
N PRO A 300 5.05 -11.62 -6.13
CA PRO A 300 5.03 -12.81 -5.30
C PRO A 300 6.19 -13.77 -5.68
N HIS A 301 6.21 -14.92 -5.06
CA HIS A 301 7.24 -15.95 -5.26
C HIS A 301 7.23 -16.57 -6.66
N ARG A 302 6.04 -16.79 -7.28
CA ARG A 302 5.93 -17.48 -8.57
C ARG A 302 6.55 -16.66 -9.71
N GLY A 303 7.47 -17.31 -10.43
CA GLY A 303 8.22 -16.70 -11.54
C GLY A 303 9.32 -15.74 -11.10
N ARG A 304 9.56 -15.55 -9.78
CA ARG A 304 10.55 -14.58 -9.30
C ARG A 304 11.97 -14.93 -9.75
N LEU A 305 12.36 -16.21 -9.72
CA LEU A 305 13.69 -16.62 -10.19
C LEU A 305 13.90 -16.30 -11.68
N ASN A 306 12.87 -16.48 -12.50
CA ASN A 306 12.89 -16.14 -13.92
C ASN A 306 12.98 -14.63 -14.14
N VAL A 307 12.22 -13.84 -13.38
CA VAL A 307 12.28 -12.37 -13.42
C VAL A 307 13.66 -11.87 -12.98
N LEU A 308 14.23 -12.42 -11.90
CA LEU A 308 15.59 -12.11 -11.45
C LEU A 308 16.63 -12.38 -12.55
N ALA A 309 16.58 -13.56 -13.18
CA ALA A 309 17.50 -13.94 -14.24
C ALA A 309 17.30 -13.11 -15.52
N ASN A 310 16.09 -13.04 -16.04
CA ASN A 310 15.80 -12.59 -17.41
C ASN A 310 15.34 -11.13 -17.52
N VAL A 311 14.78 -10.54 -16.46
CA VAL A 311 14.31 -9.14 -16.45
C VAL A 311 15.29 -8.26 -15.70
N ILE A 312 15.56 -8.56 -14.43
CA ILE A 312 16.51 -7.82 -13.59
C ILE A 312 17.95 -8.03 -14.07
N ARG A 313 18.28 -9.23 -14.57
CA ARG A 313 19.62 -9.67 -14.96
C ARG A 313 20.58 -9.83 -13.77
N LYS A 314 20.06 -10.35 -12.64
CA LYS A 314 20.92 -10.90 -11.61
C LYS A 314 21.80 -11.99 -12.23
N PRO A 315 23.10 -12.05 -11.94
CA PRO A 315 23.95 -13.11 -12.47
C PRO A 315 23.33 -14.49 -12.22
N ILE A 316 23.28 -15.31 -13.26
CA ILE A 316 22.66 -16.65 -13.16
C ILE A 316 23.49 -17.52 -12.20
N GLU A 317 24.82 -17.33 -12.18
CA GLU A 317 25.74 -17.93 -11.24
C GLU A 317 25.33 -17.66 -9.80
N ALA A 318 24.94 -16.41 -9.47
CA ALA A 318 24.45 -16.04 -8.14
C ALA A 318 23.16 -16.79 -7.78
N ILE A 319 22.20 -16.85 -8.71
CA ILE A 319 20.94 -17.56 -8.49
C ILE A 319 21.18 -19.07 -8.28
N LEU A 320 22.08 -19.67 -9.06
CA LEU A 320 22.38 -21.09 -8.95
C LEU A 320 23.23 -21.42 -7.71
N ASN A 321 24.07 -20.49 -7.25
CA ASN A 321 24.81 -20.62 -6.00
C ASN A 321 23.85 -20.74 -4.79
N GLU A 322 22.76 -19.95 -4.78
CA GLU A 322 21.72 -20.01 -3.73
C GLU A 322 21.02 -21.39 -3.64
N PHE A 323 21.01 -22.19 -4.70
CA PHE A 323 20.55 -23.59 -4.68
C PHE A 323 21.57 -24.56 -4.08
N SER A 324 22.86 -24.23 -4.16
CA SER A 324 23.93 -25.14 -3.71
C SER A 324 24.13 -25.11 -2.20
N GLY A 325 23.47 -24.19 -1.45
CA GLY A 325 23.64 -24.06 0.01
C GLY A 325 25.07 -23.71 0.39
N ALA A 326 25.84 -23.07 -0.50
CA ALA A 326 27.20 -22.66 -0.19
C ALA A 326 27.19 -21.74 1.03
N GLU A 327 27.93 -22.13 2.08
CA GLU A 327 28.21 -21.34 3.27
C GLU A 327 28.96 -20.07 2.84
N GLY A 328 28.22 -19.00 2.56
CA GLY A 328 28.80 -17.67 2.55
C GLY A 328 28.99 -17.22 3.99
N ASP A 329 29.97 -16.37 4.24
CA ASP A 329 30.24 -15.76 5.55
C ASP A 329 29.07 -14.92 6.10
N GLU A 330 27.97 -14.79 5.36
CA GLU A 330 26.76 -14.07 5.77
C GLU A 330 25.53 -14.95 5.63
N PRO A 331 24.76 -15.13 6.71
CA PRO A 331 23.53 -15.90 6.68
C PRO A 331 22.49 -15.14 5.84
N ALA A 332 22.25 -15.58 4.60
CA ALA A 332 21.01 -15.23 3.91
C ALA A 332 19.84 -15.79 4.74
N GLY A 333 19.16 -14.92 5.47
CA GLY A 333 18.13 -15.34 6.43
C GLY A 333 16.81 -15.71 5.78
N ASP A 334 16.70 -15.80 4.43
CA ASP A 334 15.45 -16.11 3.74
C ASP A 334 15.67 -16.99 2.50
N VAL A 335 14.59 -17.56 2.02
CA VAL A 335 14.58 -18.45 0.86
C VAL A 335 14.78 -17.68 -0.46
N LYS A 336 15.44 -18.32 -1.42
CA LYS A 336 15.84 -17.73 -2.71
C LYS A 336 14.71 -17.03 -3.49
N TYR A 337 13.48 -17.52 -3.39
CA TYR A 337 12.32 -16.97 -4.08
C TYR A 337 11.64 -15.82 -3.35
N HIS A 338 12.25 -15.30 -2.26
CA HIS A 338 11.84 -14.05 -1.58
C HIS A 338 12.85 -12.91 -1.80
N LEU A 339 14.05 -13.22 -2.25
CA LEU A 339 15.13 -12.25 -2.37
C LEU A 339 14.82 -11.16 -3.39
N GLY A 340 15.24 -9.94 -3.07
CA GLY A 340 15.26 -8.81 -3.98
C GLY A 340 16.61 -8.67 -4.69
N ALA A 341 16.67 -7.72 -5.61
CA ALA A 341 17.92 -7.35 -6.29
C ALA A 341 17.83 -5.96 -6.90
N ASN A 342 18.98 -5.27 -6.97
CA ASN A 342 19.15 -4.01 -7.70
C ASN A 342 20.08 -4.25 -8.89
N TYR A 343 19.74 -3.71 -10.06
CA TYR A 343 20.60 -3.81 -11.24
C TYR A 343 20.36 -2.65 -12.20
N VAL A 344 21.44 -2.13 -12.79
CA VAL A 344 21.37 -1.12 -13.85
C VAL A 344 21.65 -1.79 -15.19
N ARG A 345 20.62 -1.94 -16.03
CA ARG A 345 20.75 -2.59 -17.32
C ARG A 345 20.68 -1.61 -18.50
N PRO A 346 21.36 -1.87 -19.62
CA PRO A 346 21.12 -1.19 -20.88
C PRO A 346 19.80 -1.69 -21.51
N THR A 347 19.13 -0.81 -22.24
CA THR A 347 17.99 -1.12 -23.10
C THR A 347 18.41 -1.17 -24.56
N PRO A 348 17.57 -1.70 -25.47
CA PRO A 348 17.85 -1.70 -26.91
C PRO A 348 18.11 -0.30 -27.50
N SER A 349 17.52 0.75 -26.90
CA SER A 349 17.76 2.15 -27.29
C SER A 349 19.12 2.71 -26.86
N GLY A 350 19.94 1.93 -26.16
CA GLY A 350 21.23 2.35 -25.60
C GLY A 350 21.16 3.13 -24.29
N LYS A 351 19.93 3.51 -23.83
CA LYS A 351 19.73 4.12 -22.52
C LYS A 351 19.85 3.08 -21.41
N LYS A 352 20.17 3.54 -20.20
CA LYS A 352 20.24 2.68 -18.99
C LYS A 352 19.02 2.87 -18.12
N VAL A 353 18.59 1.82 -17.43
CA VAL A 353 17.51 1.85 -16.43
C VAL A 353 17.97 1.12 -15.18
N ALA A 354 17.74 1.77 -14.03
CA ALA A 354 17.92 1.15 -12.73
C ALA A 354 16.65 0.35 -12.38
N LEU A 355 16.81 -0.94 -12.20
CA LEU A 355 15.74 -1.86 -11.80
C LEU A 355 15.96 -2.27 -10.35
N SER A 356 14.92 -2.18 -9.53
CA SER A 356 14.95 -2.58 -8.14
C SER A 356 13.77 -3.49 -7.84
N LEU A 357 14.03 -4.78 -7.68
CA LEU A 357 13.01 -5.73 -7.18
C LEU A 357 13.09 -5.75 -5.66
N VAL A 358 12.00 -5.37 -4.99
CA VAL A 358 11.94 -5.42 -3.53
C VAL A 358 11.91 -6.87 -3.04
N ALA A 359 12.53 -7.13 -1.89
CA ALA A 359 12.34 -8.39 -1.19
C ALA A 359 10.90 -8.51 -0.71
N ASN A 360 10.35 -9.74 -0.67
CA ASN A 360 8.97 -9.98 -0.30
C ASN A 360 8.83 -11.29 0.48
N PRO A 361 8.10 -11.31 1.60
CA PRO A 361 7.78 -12.56 2.29
C PRO A 361 6.70 -13.34 1.53
N SER A 362 6.30 -14.50 2.04
CA SER A 362 5.18 -15.28 1.50
C SER A 362 3.80 -14.62 1.69
N HIS A 363 3.72 -13.49 2.40
CA HIS A 363 2.50 -12.71 2.60
C HIS A 363 2.18 -11.95 1.31
N LEU A 364 1.30 -12.52 0.52
CA LEU A 364 0.97 -11.99 -0.81
C LEU A 364 0.45 -10.56 -0.72
N GLU A 365 0.89 -9.71 -1.65
CA GLU A 365 0.55 -8.28 -1.82
C GLU A 365 1.12 -7.34 -0.74
N ALA A 366 1.82 -7.86 0.28
CA ALA A 366 2.45 -7.03 1.32
C ALA A 366 3.52 -6.08 0.77
N GLY A 367 4.14 -6.43 -0.35
CA GLY A 367 5.13 -5.62 -1.05
C GLY A 367 4.58 -4.44 -1.84
N ASP A 368 3.27 -4.40 -2.12
CA ASP A 368 2.66 -3.40 -3.00
C ASP A 368 2.86 -1.97 -2.47
N PRO A 369 2.47 -1.64 -1.23
CA PRO A 369 2.70 -0.30 -0.70
C PRO A 369 4.18 0.02 -0.53
N VAL A 370 5.03 -0.98 -0.29
CA VAL A 370 6.50 -0.81 -0.20
C VAL A 370 7.06 -0.33 -1.54
N VAL A 371 6.59 -0.87 -2.66
CA VAL A 371 6.97 -0.42 -4.01
C VAL A 371 6.54 1.02 -4.26
N LEU A 372 5.31 1.39 -3.88
CA LEU A 372 4.83 2.76 -4.03
C LEU A 372 5.67 3.75 -3.21
N GLY A 373 5.90 3.44 -1.94
CA GLY A 373 6.71 4.28 -1.05
C GLY A 373 8.13 4.48 -1.56
N LYS A 374 8.77 3.40 -2.00
CA LYS A 374 10.12 3.44 -2.60
C LYS A 374 10.15 4.26 -3.89
N THR A 375 9.16 4.09 -4.77
CA THR A 375 9.03 4.87 -6.00
C THR A 375 8.86 6.35 -5.70
N ARG A 376 8.00 6.70 -4.74
CA ARG A 376 7.77 8.10 -4.33
C ARG A 376 9.01 8.75 -3.74
N ALA A 377 9.77 8.02 -2.93
CA ALA A 377 11.04 8.52 -2.38
C ALA A 377 12.08 8.79 -3.48
N ILE A 378 12.22 7.89 -4.47
CA ILE A 378 13.10 8.13 -5.62
C ILE A 378 12.68 9.42 -6.34
N GLN A 379 11.38 9.61 -6.61
CA GLN A 379 10.88 10.84 -7.24
C GLN A 379 11.19 12.09 -6.40
N HIS A 380 11.12 11.99 -5.07
CA HIS A 380 11.49 13.10 -4.18
C HIS A 380 12.96 13.48 -4.34
N PHE A 381 13.87 12.51 -4.19
CA PHE A 381 15.31 12.77 -4.22
C PHE A 381 15.82 13.16 -5.62
N GLU A 382 15.14 12.70 -6.69
CA GLU A 382 15.40 13.12 -8.06
C GLU A 382 14.66 14.40 -8.47
N LYS A 383 13.90 15.04 -7.58
CA LYS A 383 13.11 16.27 -7.82
C LYS A 383 12.04 16.11 -8.91
N ASP A 384 11.49 14.90 -9.03
CA ASP A 384 10.48 14.51 -10.04
C ASP A 384 9.05 14.38 -9.46
N GLU A 385 8.81 14.86 -8.24
CA GLU A 385 7.54 14.69 -7.51
C GLU A 385 6.31 15.28 -8.22
N LYS A 386 6.51 16.19 -9.16
CA LYS A 386 5.43 16.84 -9.92
C LYS A 386 5.24 16.22 -11.31
N ALA A 387 6.32 15.86 -11.96
CA ALA A 387 6.30 15.38 -13.35
C ALA A 387 6.13 13.86 -13.45
N HIS A 388 6.62 13.11 -12.46
CA HIS A 388 6.57 11.63 -12.40
C HIS A 388 7.10 10.95 -13.67
N ASN A 389 8.19 11.48 -14.21
CA ASN A 389 8.77 11.02 -15.47
C ASN A 389 9.91 10.03 -15.29
N THR A 390 10.70 10.17 -14.19
CA THR A 390 11.96 9.45 -14.02
C THR A 390 11.80 8.13 -13.29
N ALA A 391 10.82 8.01 -12.40
CA ALA A 391 10.61 6.79 -11.63
C ALA A 391 9.17 6.28 -11.72
N MET A 392 9.00 4.94 -11.71
CA MET A 392 7.69 4.30 -11.70
C MET A 392 7.69 2.96 -10.94
N GLY A 393 6.51 2.57 -10.46
CA GLY A 393 6.25 1.26 -9.90
C GLY A 393 5.72 0.27 -10.94
N VAL A 394 6.10 -1.00 -10.81
CA VAL A 394 5.50 -2.14 -11.52
C VAL A 394 5.22 -3.23 -10.52
N LEU A 395 3.98 -3.67 -10.43
CA LEU A 395 3.53 -4.70 -9.50
C LEU A 395 3.01 -5.93 -10.25
N LEU A 396 3.51 -7.09 -9.87
CA LEU A 396 3.02 -8.37 -10.35
C LEU A 396 2.17 -9.02 -9.25
N HIS A 397 1.05 -9.61 -9.65
CA HIS A 397 0.06 -10.18 -8.76
C HIS A 397 -0.34 -11.59 -9.19
N GLY A 398 -0.73 -12.43 -8.23
CA GLY A 398 -1.54 -13.61 -8.53
C GLY A 398 -3.02 -13.23 -8.55
N ASP A 399 -3.82 -13.86 -9.40
CA ASP A 399 -5.25 -13.54 -9.56
C ASP A 399 -6.07 -13.66 -8.26
N ALA A 400 -5.84 -14.72 -7.49
CA ALA A 400 -6.53 -14.92 -6.22
C ALA A 400 -6.12 -13.89 -5.15
N ALA A 401 -4.84 -13.50 -5.12
CA ALA A 401 -4.33 -12.53 -4.17
C ALA A 401 -4.80 -11.11 -4.52
N PHE A 402 -4.73 -10.72 -5.79
CA PHE A 402 -5.18 -9.41 -6.25
C PHE A 402 -6.67 -9.18 -5.94
N ALA A 403 -7.51 -10.18 -6.17
CA ALA A 403 -8.95 -10.10 -5.88
C ALA A 403 -9.29 -10.19 -4.39
N GLY A 404 -8.44 -10.84 -3.57
CA GLY A 404 -8.79 -11.25 -2.21
C GLY A 404 -8.10 -10.46 -1.09
N GLN A 405 -6.91 -9.91 -1.33
CA GLN A 405 -6.14 -9.21 -0.29
C GLN A 405 -6.55 -7.74 -0.16
N GLY A 406 -6.98 -7.33 1.04
CA GLY A 406 -7.43 -5.96 1.32
C GLY A 406 -6.36 -4.90 1.05
N VAL A 407 -5.07 -5.23 1.25
CA VAL A 407 -3.94 -4.31 1.02
C VAL A 407 -3.83 -3.85 -0.45
N VAL A 408 -4.35 -4.62 -1.40
CA VAL A 408 -4.45 -4.19 -2.81
C VAL A 408 -5.37 -2.99 -2.95
N TYR A 409 -6.54 -2.99 -2.29
CA TYR A 409 -7.46 -1.85 -2.25
C TYR A 409 -6.83 -0.64 -1.57
N GLU A 410 -6.14 -0.85 -0.44
CA GLU A 410 -5.45 0.21 0.29
C GLU A 410 -4.37 0.85 -0.59
N THR A 411 -3.57 0.04 -1.28
CA THR A 411 -2.52 0.49 -2.20
C THR A 411 -3.10 1.27 -3.39
N MET A 412 -4.12 0.73 -4.04
CA MET A 412 -4.80 1.42 -5.15
C MET A 412 -5.43 2.74 -4.72
N GLY A 413 -5.98 2.80 -3.50
CA GLY A 413 -6.53 4.03 -2.94
C GLY A 413 -5.51 5.17 -2.81
N MET A 414 -4.22 4.88 -2.83
CA MET A 414 -3.14 5.88 -2.75
C MET A 414 -2.76 6.50 -4.10
N HIS A 415 -3.21 5.94 -5.24
CA HIS A 415 -2.66 6.25 -6.57
C HIS A 415 -2.68 7.73 -6.95
N ASN A 416 -3.65 8.49 -6.50
CA ASN A 416 -3.84 9.91 -6.85
C ASN A 416 -3.84 10.85 -5.64
N LEU A 417 -3.39 10.39 -4.47
CA LEU A 417 -3.28 11.24 -3.29
C LEU A 417 -2.03 12.13 -3.39
N PRO A 418 -2.11 13.41 -2.98
CA PRO A 418 -1.03 14.40 -3.20
C PRO A 418 0.35 13.97 -2.70
N HIS A 419 0.40 13.26 -1.57
CA HIS A 419 1.66 12.87 -0.91
C HIS A 419 2.02 11.39 -1.10
N TYR A 420 1.18 10.61 -1.80
CA TYR A 420 1.35 9.17 -2.03
C TYR A 420 1.41 8.80 -3.51
N GLY A 421 0.74 9.54 -4.38
CA GLY A 421 0.69 9.27 -5.81
C GLY A 421 2.07 9.25 -6.46
N THR A 422 2.30 8.25 -7.32
CA THR A 422 3.56 8.01 -8.04
C THR A 422 3.49 8.34 -9.53
N GLY A 423 2.36 8.90 -9.97
CA GLY A 423 2.11 9.15 -11.41
C GLY A 423 1.86 7.86 -12.19
N GLY A 424 1.17 6.93 -11.59
CA GLY A 424 0.72 5.66 -12.16
C GLY A 424 1.66 4.49 -11.94
N THR A 425 1.09 3.40 -11.47
CA THR A 425 1.70 2.07 -11.33
C THR A 425 1.14 1.15 -12.41
N ILE A 426 1.96 0.27 -12.97
CA ILE A 426 1.49 -0.75 -13.89
C ILE A 426 1.37 -2.07 -13.13
N HIS A 427 0.13 -2.61 -13.10
CA HIS A 427 -0.21 -3.85 -12.44
C HIS A 427 -0.29 -4.98 -13.46
N LEU A 428 0.45 -6.05 -13.24
CA LEU A 428 0.48 -7.25 -14.07
C LEU A 428 -0.10 -8.42 -13.28
N ILE A 429 -1.33 -8.84 -13.58
CA ILE A 429 -1.95 -10.01 -12.96
C ILE A 429 -1.54 -11.25 -13.75
N VAL A 430 -0.75 -12.13 -13.14
CA VAL A 430 -0.45 -13.47 -13.67
C VAL A 430 -1.63 -14.37 -13.29
N ASN A 431 -2.68 -14.31 -14.11
CA ASN A 431 -3.95 -14.99 -13.87
C ASN A 431 -3.87 -16.45 -14.34
N ASN A 432 -3.36 -17.29 -13.49
CA ASN A 432 -3.28 -18.74 -13.77
C ASN A 432 -4.56 -19.51 -13.43
N GLN A 433 -5.64 -18.82 -13.11
CA GLN A 433 -6.99 -19.33 -12.91
C GLN A 433 -7.12 -20.36 -11.78
N VAL A 434 -6.22 -20.30 -10.79
CA VAL A 434 -6.29 -21.16 -9.59
C VAL A 434 -5.53 -20.53 -8.42
N GLY A 435 -6.14 -20.46 -7.24
CA GLY A 435 -5.51 -20.02 -6.00
C GLY A 435 -5.02 -21.19 -5.17
N PHE A 436 -3.77 -21.63 -5.33
CA PHE A 436 -3.21 -22.86 -4.78
C PHE A 436 -4.03 -24.09 -5.22
N THR A 437 -5.09 -24.45 -4.50
CA THR A 437 -6.05 -25.51 -4.82
C THR A 437 -7.48 -24.98 -4.99
N THR A 438 -7.69 -23.66 -4.84
CA THR A 438 -9.02 -23.08 -4.85
C THR A 438 -9.36 -22.56 -6.26
N ASP A 439 -10.46 -23.02 -6.79
CA ASP A 439 -11.03 -22.58 -8.04
C ASP A 439 -11.57 -21.13 -7.91
N PRO A 440 -11.43 -20.27 -8.92
CA PRO A 440 -11.92 -18.88 -8.89
C PRO A 440 -13.40 -18.74 -8.52
N ARG A 441 -14.25 -19.71 -8.88
CA ARG A 441 -15.68 -19.74 -8.53
C ARG A 441 -15.96 -19.77 -7.03
N PHE A 442 -14.96 -20.19 -6.23
CA PHE A 442 -15.02 -20.21 -4.76
C PHE A 442 -14.12 -19.14 -4.11
N ALA A 443 -13.34 -18.42 -4.91
CA ALA A 443 -12.35 -17.47 -4.42
C ALA A 443 -12.75 -16.01 -4.60
N ARG A 444 -13.57 -15.69 -5.62
CA ARG A 444 -14.02 -14.32 -5.90
C ARG A 444 -15.46 -14.30 -6.42
N SER A 445 -16.13 -13.15 -6.21
CA SER A 445 -17.52 -12.95 -6.65
C SER A 445 -17.65 -12.34 -8.04
N THR A 446 -16.55 -11.79 -8.58
CA THR A 446 -16.55 -11.08 -9.88
C THR A 446 -15.97 -11.95 -10.98
N PRO A 447 -16.37 -11.71 -12.26
CA PRO A 447 -15.82 -12.44 -13.40
C PRO A 447 -14.31 -12.36 -13.51
N TYR A 448 -13.75 -11.15 -13.25
CA TYR A 448 -12.33 -10.90 -13.40
C TYR A 448 -11.67 -10.57 -12.05
N PRO A 449 -10.44 -11.03 -11.80
CA PRO A 449 -9.69 -10.60 -10.63
C PRO A 449 -9.39 -9.09 -10.64
N SER A 450 -9.35 -8.50 -11.84
CA SER A 450 -9.04 -7.09 -12.12
C SER A 450 -10.19 -6.12 -11.86
N ASP A 451 -11.39 -6.58 -11.49
CA ASP A 451 -12.56 -5.71 -11.30
C ASP A 451 -12.38 -4.64 -10.21
N ILE A 452 -11.48 -4.86 -9.26
CA ILE A 452 -11.07 -3.88 -8.25
C ILE A 452 -10.48 -2.59 -8.89
N ALA A 453 -9.82 -2.68 -10.04
CA ALA A 453 -9.22 -1.54 -10.73
C ALA A 453 -10.24 -0.48 -11.19
N LYS A 454 -11.51 -0.89 -11.31
CA LYS A 454 -12.61 0.03 -11.65
C LYS A 454 -12.87 1.07 -10.56
N SER A 455 -12.49 0.77 -9.29
CA SER A 455 -12.64 1.71 -8.18
C SER A 455 -11.75 2.96 -8.29
N ILE A 456 -10.72 2.90 -9.12
CA ILE A 456 -9.78 4.01 -9.37
C ILE A 456 -9.77 4.46 -10.84
N ASP A 457 -10.78 4.09 -11.60
CA ASP A 457 -10.92 4.41 -13.02
C ASP A 457 -9.71 3.99 -13.89
N ALA A 458 -9.02 2.90 -13.51
CA ALA A 458 -7.89 2.40 -14.28
C ALA A 458 -8.36 1.56 -15.49
N PRO A 459 -7.76 1.71 -16.68
CA PRO A 459 -8.04 0.82 -17.80
C PRO A 459 -7.54 -0.59 -17.52
N ILE A 460 -8.27 -1.59 -18.01
CA ILE A 460 -7.95 -3.00 -17.83
C ILE A 460 -7.78 -3.64 -19.23
N PHE A 461 -6.64 -4.26 -19.44
CA PHE A 461 -6.33 -5.03 -20.65
C PHE A 461 -6.21 -6.49 -20.27
N HIS A 462 -7.21 -7.30 -20.68
CA HIS A 462 -7.12 -8.75 -20.57
C HIS A 462 -6.39 -9.30 -21.79
N VAL A 463 -5.53 -10.28 -21.63
CA VAL A 463 -4.79 -10.84 -22.75
C VAL A 463 -4.54 -12.33 -22.56
N ASN A 464 -4.69 -13.10 -23.64
CA ASN A 464 -4.34 -14.52 -23.68
C ASN A 464 -2.83 -14.70 -23.56
N GLY A 465 -2.38 -15.35 -22.46
CA GLY A 465 -0.97 -15.55 -22.13
C GLY A 465 -0.18 -16.41 -23.14
N ASP A 466 -0.84 -17.20 -23.97
CA ASP A 466 -0.16 -17.96 -25.04
C ASP A 466 0.07 -17.12 -26.31
N ASN A 467 -0.57 -15.94 -26.43
CA ASN A 467 -0.33 -15.02 -27.55
C ASN A 467 0.74 -13.99 -27.19
N VAL A 468 2.00 -14.34 -27.42
CA VAL A 468 3.17 -13.56 -27.01
C VAL A 468 3.24 -12.17 -27.63
N GLU A 469 2.79 -12.01 -28.90
CA GLU A 469 2.75 -10.70 -29.56
C GLU A 469 1.68 -9.81 -28.94
N ALA A 470 0.51 -10.36 -28.61
CA ALA A 470 -0.55 -9.62 -27.93
C ALA A 470 -0.13 -9.18 -26.51
N VAL A 471 0.51 -10.07 -25.73
CA VAL A 471 1.07 -9.72 -24.41
C VAL A 471 2.08 -8.59 -24.53
N THR A 472 3.00 -8.66 -25.50
CA THR A 472 3.97 -7.60 -25.76
C THR A 472 3.29 -6.28 -26.08
N PHE A 473 2.26 -6.30 -26.92
CA PHE A 473 1.51 -5.11 -27.32
C PHE A 473 0.79 -4.44 -26.14
N VAL A 474 0.04 -5.20 -25.33
CA VAL A 474 -0.67 -4.60 -24.20
C VAL A 474 0.28 -4.03 -23.14
N CYS A 475 1.47 -4.64 -22.97
CA CYS A 475 2.52 -4.13 -22.11
C CYS A 475 3.09 -2.79 -22.61
N GLN A 476 3.30 -2.65 -23.92
CA GLN A 476 3.72 -1.38 -24.52
C GLN A 476 2.61 -0.33 -24.45
N LEU A 477 1.37 -0.69 -24.70
CA LEU A 477 0.21 0.20 -24.62
C LEU A 477 0.01 0.74 -23.18
N ALA A 478 0.20 -0.11 -22.17
CA ALA A 478 0.15 0.29 -20.77
C ALA A 478 1.26 1.29 -20.41
N ALA A 479 2.48 1.07 -20.91
CA ALA A 479 3.58 2.02 -20.72
C ALA A 479 3.27 3.38 -21.36
N ASP A 480 2.71 3.40 -22.58
CA ASP A 480 2.30 4.61 -23.27
C ASP A 480 1.18 5.36 -22.54
N TYR A 481 0.18 4.62 -22.03
CA TYR A 481 -0.93 5.20 -21.27
C TYR A 481 -0.43 5.85 -19.96
N ARG A 482 0.37 5.12 -19.19
CA ARG A 482 0.98 5.64 -17.96
C ARG A 482 1.85 6.87 -18.23
N ALA A 483 2.65 6.83 -19.27
CA ALA A 483 3.52 7.95 -19.64
C ALA A 483 2.71 9.22 -19.95
N LYS A 484 1.57 9.07 -20.62
CA LYS A 484 0.72 10.20 -21.02
C LYS A 484 -0.15 10.72 -19.88
N TYR A 485 -0.86 9.83 -19.18
CA TYR A 485 -1.91 10.21 -18.23
C TYR A 485 -1.47 10.20 -16.78
N LYS A 486 -0.31 9.62 -16.48
CA LYS A 486 0.22 9.49 -15.10
C LYS A 486 -0.76 8.77 -14.16
N LYS A 487 -1.42 7.74 -14.66
CA LYS A 487 -2.43 6.93 -13.96
C LYS A 487 -2.07 5.45 -13.99
N ASP A 488 -2.65 4.71 -13.07
CA ASP A 488 -2.51 3.26 -12.99
C ASP A 488 -3.12 2.56 -14.21
N VAL A 489 -2.56 1.41 -14.55
CA VAL A 489 -3.02 0.52 -15.61
C VAL A 489 -2.96 -0.91 -15.12
N VAL A 490 -3.99 -1.71 -15.43
CA VAL A 490 -4.02 -3.13 -15.07
C VAL A 490 -4.00 -3.99 -16.32
N ILE A 491 -3.08 -4.94 -16.35
CA ILE A 491 -2.98 -5.98 -17.39
C ILE A 491 -3.30 -7.33 -16.75
N ASP A 492 -4.34 -7.99 -17.18
CA ASP A 492 -4.75 -9.33 -16.76
C ASP A 492 -4.29 -10.36 -17.79
N ILE A 493 -3.14 -11.01 -17.51
CA ILE A 493 -2.55 -12.05 -18.39
C ILE A 493 -3.19 -13.37 -18.02
N VAL A 494 -4.22 -13.77 -18.77
CA VAL A 494 -4.93 -15.04 -18.55
C VAL A 494 -4.06 -16.18 -19.07
N CYS A 495 -3.64 -17.03 -18.16
CA CYS A 495 -2.68 -18.10 -18.40
C CYS A 495 -3.05 -19.36 -17.60
N TYR A 496 -2.10 -20.23 -17.39
CA TYR A 496 -2.28 -21.41 -16.55
C TYR A 496 -0.99 -21.75 -15.80
N ARG A 497 -1.11 -22.47 -14.72
CA ARG A 497 0.03 -23.03 -13.96
C ARG A 497 0.26 -24.46 -14.44
N ARG A 498 1.37 -24.72 -15.12
CA ARG A 498 1.62 -26.02 -15.76
C ARG A 498 1.76 -27.16 -14.79
N TYR A 499 2.41 -26.94 -13.64
CA TYR A 499 2.65 -27.95 -12.60
C TYR A 499 1.87 -27.63 -11.33
N GLY A 500 2.10 -28.35 -10.23
CA GLY A 500 1.49 -28.07 -8.93
C GLY A 500 1.86 -26.70 -8.36
N HIS A 501 1.32 -26.37 -7.20
CA HIS A 501 1.67 -25.12 -6.52
C HIS A 501 3.17 -25.07 -6.21
N ASN A 502 3.70 -26.20 -5.78
CA ASN A 502 5.13 -26.44 -5.64
C ASN A 502 5.48 -27.82 -6.22
N GLU A 503 6.74 -28.21 -6.14
CA GLU A 503 7.27 -29.43 -6.78
C GLU A 503 6.77 -30.74 -6.16
N THR A 504 6.22 -30.71 -4.96
CA THR A 504 5.63 -31.89 -4.28
C THR A 504 4.10 -31.97 -4.41
N ASP A 505 3.47 -30.95 -4.99
CA ASP A 505 2.01 -30.88 -5.12
C ASP A 505 1.51 -31.65 -6.35
N GLN A 506 0.41 -32.40 -6.19
CA GLN A 506 -0.27 -33.09 -7.26
C GLN A 506 -1.61 -32.39 -7.57
N PRO A 507 -1.62 -31.48 -8.54
CA PRO A 507 -2.76 -30.60 -8.80
C PRO A 507 -4.00 -31.31 -9.35
N MET A 508 -3.85 -32.51 -9.92
CA MET A 508 -4.99 -33.30 -10.39
C MET A 508 -5.93 -33.75 -9.26
N PHE A 509 -5.46 -33.73 -7.99
CA PHE A 509 -6.34 -34.09 -6.87
C PHE A 509 -7.51 -33.12 -6.71
N THR A 510 -7.32 -31.86 -7.08
CA THR A 510 -8.30 -30.78 -6.89
C THR A 510 -8.82 -30.20 -8.22
N GLN A 511 -7.97 -30.11 -9.27
CA GLN A 511 -8.30 -29.56 -10.58
C GLN A 511 -8.08 -30.56 -11.73
N PRO A 512 -8.73 -31.76 -11.74
CA PRO A 512 -8.44 -32.81 -12.69
C PRO A 512 -8.78 -32.43 -14.14
N ARG A 513 -9.84 -31.63 -14.36
CA ARG A 513 -10.27 -31.20 -15.68
C ARG A 513 -9.27 -30.20 -16.29
N MET A 514 -8.86 -29.22 -15.51
CA MET A 514 -7.90 -28.21 -15.91
C MET A 514 -6.54 -28.84 -16.28
N TYR A 515 -6.01 -29.72 -15.44
CA TYR A 515 -4.70 -30.33 -15.68
C TYR A 515 -4.70 -31.36 -16.82
N LYS A 516 -5.82 -32.03 -17.12
CA LYS A 516 -5.97 -32.82 -18.34
C LYS A 516 -5.93 -31.97 -19.61
N ALA A 517 -6.39 -30.72 -19.56
CA ALA A 517 -6.26 -29.79 -20.66
C ALA A 517 -4.81 -29.28 -20.77
N ILE A 518 -4.18 -28.92 -19.65
CA ILE A 518 -2.80 -28.43 -19.58
C ILE A 518 -1.79 -29.45 -20.12
N GLU A 519 -1.99 -30.74 -19.86
CA GLU A 519 -1.14 -31.84 -20.42
C GLU A 519 -1.09 -31.83 -21.95
N LYS A 520 -2.19 -31.43 -22.60
CA LYS A 520 -2.31 -31.38 -24.06
C LYS A 520 -1.89 -30.03 -24.64
N GLN A 521 -1.76 -29.00 -23.80
CA GLN A 521 -1.45 -27.63 -24.25
C GLN A 521 0.04 -27.51 -24.60
N PRO A 522 0.40 -27.18 -25.86
CA PRO A 522 1.79 -26.87 -26.21
C PRO A 522 2.23 -25.59 -25.45
N THR A 523 3.53 -25.46 -25.20
CA THR A 523 4.06 -24.25 -24.58
C THR A 523 3.90 -23.03 -25.51
N ALA A 524 3.87 -21.82 -24.93
CA ALA A 524 3.84 -20.57 -25.69
C ALA A 524 5.00 -20.49 -26.70
N LEU A 525 6.20 -20.95 -26.32
CA LEU A 525 7.36 -21.02 -27.24
C LEU A 525 7.11 -21.96 -28.40
N THR A 526 6.53 -23.12 -28.15
CA THR A 526 6.21 -24.10 -29.23
C THR A 526 5.18 -23.51 -30.20
N GLN A 527 4.17 -22.85 -29.70
CA GLN A 527 3.12 -22.21 -30.51
C GLN A 527 3.70 -21.05 -31.33
N TYR A 528 4.47 -20.16 -30.71
CA TYR A 528 5.06 -19.03 -31.38
C TYR A 528 6.12 -19.45 -32.42
N SER A 529 6.94 -20.47 -32.13
CA SER A 529 7.88 -21.04 -33.09
C SER A 529 7.17 -21.57 -34.35
N LYS A 530 6.10 -22.35 -34.19
CA LYS A 530 5.28 -22.83 -35.32
C LYS A 530 4.67 -21.69 -36.14
N PHE A 531 4.19 -20.64 -35.46
CA PHE A 531 3.65 -19.44 -36.11
C PHE A 531 4.70 -18.73 -36.98
N LEU A 532 5.92 -18.53 -36.45
CA LEU A 532 7.01 -17.85 -37.14
C LEU A 532 7.53 -18.67 -38.35
N VAL A 533 7.69 -19.98 -38.18
CA VAL A 533 8.10 -20.91 -39.26
C VAL A 533 7.01 -20.98 -40.34
N GLY A 534 5.73 -21.12 -39.96
CA GLY A 534 4.62 -21.16 -40.89
C GLY A 534 4.46 -19.89 -41.74
N ARG A 535 4.97 -18.75 -41.24
CA ARG A 535 5.05 -17.46 -41.97
C ARG A 535 6.35 -17.26 -42.74
N GLY A 536 7.29 -18.20 -42.65
CA GLY A 536 8.61 -18.09 -43.28
C GLY A 536 9.50 -16.99 -42.64
N THR A 537 9.21 -16.55 -41.41
CA THR A 537 10.01 -15.51 -40.73
C THR A 537 11.34 -16.10 -40.26
N PHE A 538 11.33 -17.31 -39.72
CA PHE A 538 12.52 -18.09 -39.29
C PHE A 538 12.39 -19.55 -39.72
N THR A 539 13.48 -20.29 -39.73
CA THR A 539 13.47 -21.74 -39.95
C THR A 539 13.47 -22.50 -38.62
N GLU A 540 13.02 -23.74 -38.61
CA GLU A 540 13.09 -24.60 -37.41
C GLU A 540 14.55 -24.74 -36.95
N LYS A 541 15.50 -24.82 -37.90
CA LYS A 541 16.94 -24.91 -37.61
C LYS A 541 17.46 -23.69 -36.84
N ASP A 542 17.10 -22.49 -37.29
CA ASP A 542 17.54 -21.24 -36.62
C ASP A 542 17.04 -21.22 -35.15
N ILE A 543 15.79 -21.63 -34.91
CA ILE A 543 15.19 -21.66 -33.56
C ILE A 543 15.88 -22.70 -32.68
N GLU A 544 16.14 -23.91 -33.20
CA GLU A 544 16.78 -24.96 -32.41
C GLU A 544 18.28 -24.69 -32.16
N GLU A 545 18.98 -24.06 -33.07
CA GLU A 545 20.37 -23.59 -32.84
C GLU A 545 20.41 -22.53 -31.75
N HIS A 546 19.43 -21.60 -31.71
CA HIS A 546 19.35 -20.59 -30.69
C HIS A 546 19.01 -21.18 -29.31
N LYS A 547 18.06 -22.11 -29.21
CA LYS A 547 17.77 -22.85 -27.98
C LYS A 547 19.01 -23.56 -27.41
N LYS A 548 19.79 -24.24 -28.29
CA LYS A 548 21.04 -24.90 -27.88
C LYS A 548 22.08 -23.91 -27.37
N TRP A 549 22.20 -22.74 -28.01
CA TRP A 549 23.09 -21.69 -27.55
C TRP A 549 22.69 -21.17 -26.17
N VAL A 550 21.40 -20.86 -25.93
CA VAL A 550 20.89 -20.44 -24.62
C VAL A 550 21.17 -21.50 -23.56
N TRP A 551 20.91 -22.79 -23.88
CA TRP A 551 21.19 -23.89 -22.95
C TRP A 551 22.67 -23.96 -22.57
N GLY A 552 23.57 -23.83 -23.55
CA GLY A 552 25.03 -23.80 -23.32
C GLY A 552 25.45 -22.63 -22.41
N MET A 553 24.80 -21.48 -22.53
CA MET A 553 25.04 -20.34 -21.62
C MET A 553 24.62 -20.65 -20.18
N LEU A 554 23.49 -21.33 -20.00
CA LEU A 554 23.01 -21.77 -18.68
C LEU A 554 23.93 -22.82 -18.05
N GLU A 555 24.46 -23.78 -18.86
CA GLU A 555 25.45 -24.76 -18.41
C GLU A 555 26.75 -24.10 -17.98
N LYS A 556 27.20 -23.09 -18.73
CA LYS A 556 28.41 -22.33 -18.39
C LYS A 556 28.20 -21.58 -17.06
N ALA A 557 27.06 -20.94 -16.85
CA ALA A 557 26.75 -20.28 -15.59
C ALA A 557 26.68 -21.28 -14.42
N ALA A 558 26.13 -22.47 -14.63
CA ALA A 558 26.10 -23.53 -13.61
C ALA A 558 27.51 -24.02 -13.23
N ALA A 559 28.43 -24.10 -14.18
CA ALA A 559 29.80 -24.45 -13.89
C ALA A 559 30.54 -23.38 -13.04
N GLY A 560 30.22 -22.11 -13.24
CA GLY A 560 30.76 -20.98 -12.46
C GLY A 560 30.09 -20.73 -11.11
N ALA A 561 28.92 -21.34 -10.85
CA ALA A 561 28.14 -21.03 -9.67
C ALA A 561 28.80 -21.40 -8.33
N LYS A 562 29.62 -22.45 -8.31
CA LYS A 562 30.33 -22.91 -7.10
C LYS A 562 31.40 -21.93 -6.61
N ASP A 563 31.99 -21.21 -7.53
CA ASP A 563 33.08 -20.26 -7.26
C ASP A 563 32.57 -18.80 -7.19
N TYR A 564 31.26 -18.63 -7.25
CA TYR A 564 30.66 -17.30 -7.24
C TYR A 564 30.70 -16.67 -5.86
N VAL A 565 31.31 -15.48 -5.76
CA VAL A 565 31.37 -14.70 -4.53
C VAL A 565 30.43 -13.49 -4.70
N PRO A 566 29.38 -13.35 -3.87
CA PRO A 566 28.47 -12.21 -3.90
C PRO A 566 29.21 -10.88 -3.71
N THR A 567 28.84 -9.86 -4.46
CA THR A 567 29.40 -8.53 -4.32
C THR A 567 28.41 -7.60 -3.60
N SER A 568 28.95 -6.57 -2.90
CA SER A 568 28.12 -5.58 -2.20
C SER A 568 27.12 -4.84 -3.11
N LYS A 569 27.34 -4.85 -4.43
CA LYS A 569 26.45 -4.24 -5.44
C LYS A 569 25.12 -4.97 -5.61
N GLU A 570 25.04 -6.21 -5.17
CA GLU A 570 23.85 -7.07 -5.29
C GLU A 570 22.89 -6.89 -4.12
N TRP A 571 23.31 -6.19 -3.07
CA TRP A 571 22.51 -6.01 -1.87
C TRP A 571 21.51 -4.87 -2.01
N LEU A 572 20.34 -5.01 -1.43
CA LEU A 572 19.25 -4.01 -1.51
C LEU A 572 19.64 -2.65 -0.94
N SER A 573 20.53 -2.59 0.03
CA SER A 573 21.02 -1.35 0.66
C SER A 573 22.30 -0.79 0.00
N ALA A 574 22.76 -1.33 -1.10
CA ALA A 574 23.98 -0.86 -1.80
C ALA A 574 23.85 0.56 -2.38
N SER A 575 22.62 1.09 -2.47
CA SER A 575 22.37 2.45 -2.95
C SER A 575 22.66 3.56 -1.92
N TRP A 576 22.89 3.24 -0.65
CA TRP A 576 23.20 4.21 0.40
C TRP A 576 24.66 4.65 0.33
N GLN A 577 24.93 5.74 -0.40
CA GLN A 577 26.29 6.27 -0.55
C GLN A 577 26.75 6.92 0.76
N GLY A 578 28.04 6.73 1.08
CA GLY A 578 28.67 7.30 2.28
C GLY A 578 28.37 6.53 3.58
N PHE A 579 27.54 5.51 3.55
CA PHE A 579 27.25 4.67 4.73
C PHE A 579 28.11 3.41 4.75
N PRO A 580 28.49 2.94 5.96
CA PRO A 580 29.24 1.69 6.08
C PRO A 580 28.52 0.51 5.43
N SER A 581 29.27 -0.36 4.78
CA SER A 581 28.73 -1.63 4.26
C SER A 581 28.31 -2.54 5.43
N PRO A 582 27.43 -3.53 5.22
CA PRO A 582 27.09 -4.51 6.25
C PRO A 582 28.33 -5.20 6.87
N LYS A 583 29.36 -5.48 6.07
CA LYS A 583 30.60 -6.03 6.58
C LYS A 583 31.32 -5.06 7.52
N GLN A 584 31.42 -3.78 7.15
CA GLN A 584 32.01 -2.76 8.04
C GLN A 584 31.17 -2.60 9.33
N LEU A 585 29.83 -2.64 9.24
CA LEU A 585 28.96 -2.62 10.40
C LEU A 585 29.14 -3.85 11.30
N ALA A 586 29.43 -5.01 10.75
CA ALA A 586 29.72 -6.22 11.52
C ALA A 586 31.07 -6.13 12.25
N ASP A 587 32.10 -5.56 11.58
CA ASP A 587 33.50 -5.58 12.04
C ASP A 587 33.89 -4.37 12.91
N GLN A 588 33.17 -3.23 12.83
CA GLN A 588 33.56 -1.96 13.45
C GLN A 588 32.53 -1.47 14.45
N THR A 589 32.97 -0.98 15.60
CA THR A 589 32.11 -0.21 16.51
C THR A 589 32.08 1.24 16.06
N LEU A 590 30.89 1.76 15.80
CA LEU A 590 30.71 3.13 15.33
C LEU A 590 30.52 4.10 16.49
N PRO A 591 31.01 5.35 16.36
CA PRO A 591 30.91 6.34 17.42
C PRO A 591 29.44 6.75 17.70
N THR A 592 29.22 7.20 18.93
CA THR A 592 27.98 7.92 19.28
C THR A 592 28.21 9.41 19.08
N HIS A 593 27.17 10.11 18.60
CA HIS A 593 27.19 11.52 18.34
C HIS A 593 26.25 12.27 19.30
N ALA A 594 26.65 13.48 19.72
CA ALA A 594 25.75 14.39 20.41
C ALA A 594 24.54 14.74 19.50
N THR A 595 23.43 15.00 20.14
CA THR A 595 22.18 15.28 19.44
C THR A 595 21.57 16.61 19.80
N GLY A 596 22.25 17.39 20.67
CA GLY A 596 21.94 18.80 20.95
C GLY A 596 22.15 19.66 19.70
N SER A 597 21.50 20.80 19.66
CA SER A 597 21.67 21.81 18.62
C SER A 597 22.22 23.11 19.22
N ASP A 598 22.53 24.11 18.42
CA ASP A 598 22.89 25.44 18.98
C ASP A 598 21.62 26.25 19.30
N VAL A 599 21.76 27.13 20.30
CA VAL A 599 20.64 27.96 20.80
C VAL A 599 20.06 28.84 19.71
N ALA A 600 20.89 29.41 18.84
CA ALA A 600 20.44 30.32 17.76
C ALA A 600 19.59 29.58 16.75
N THR A 601 19.96 28.33 16.39
CA THR A 601 19.18 27.46 15.52
C THR A 601 17.83 27.13 16.15
N LEU A 602 17.78 26.71 17.41
CA LEU A 602 16.54 26.39 18.11
C LEU A 602 15.62 27.62 18.22
N GLN A 603 16.16 28.79 18.56
CA GLN A 603 15.38 30.05 18.58
C GLN A 603 14.88 30.47 17.18
N ARG A 604 15.67 30.24 16.12
CA ARG A 604 15.24 30.49 14.74
C ARG A 604 14.03 29.62 14.39
N ILE A 605 14.09 28.33 14.69
CA ILE A 605 12.97 27.40 14.47
C ILE A 605 11.78 27.85 15.31
N GLY A 606 12.02 28.21 16.58
CA GLY A 606 11.00 28.73 17.50
C GLY A 606 10.23 29.91 16.95
N ARG A 607 10.92 30.90 16.39
CA ARG A 607 10.29 32.06 15.74
C ARG A 607 9.45 31.64 14.53
N ALA A 608 9.93 30.70 13.71
CA ALA A 608 9.19 30.23 12.54
C ALA A 608 7.88 29.51 12.93
N ILE A 609 7.95 28.56 13.87
CA ILE A 609 6.76 27.75 14.28
C ILE A 609 5.75 28.52 15.14
N SER A 610 6.08 29.76 15.57
CA SER A 610 5.21 30.64 16.34
C SER A 610 4.68 31.83 15.52
N SER A 611 5.05 31.95 14.24
CA SER A 611 4.65 33.02 13.34
C SER A 611 3.99 32.49 12.06
N TYR A 612 3.35 33.38 11.32
CA TYR A 612 2.69 33.09 10.05
C TYR A 612 2.77 34.32 9.12
N PRO A 613 2.60 34.18 7.81
CA PRO A 613 2.71 35.27 6.85
C PRO A 613 1.75 36.42 7.11
N ASN A 614 2.14 37.64 6.74
CA ASN A 614 1.25 38.80 6.83
C ASN A 614 0.00 38.60 5.98
N GLY A 615 -1.17 38.88 6.56
CA GLY A 615 -2.46 38.68 5.88
C GLY A 615 -3.02 37.26 5.97
N PHE A 616 -2.32 36.35 6.64
CA PHE A 616 -2.82 35.00 6.90
C PHE A 616 -3.71 35.01 8.18
N ASN A 617 -4.96 34.57 8.02
CA ASN A 617 -5.97 34.66 9.09
C ASN A 617 -6.01 33.37 9.93
N VAL A 618 -5.20 33.30 10.96
CA VAL A 618 -5.13 32.17 11.88
C VAL A 618 -6.30 32.18 12.90
N HIS A 619 -6.86 31.01 13.19
CA HIS A 619 -7.89 30.86 14.23
C HIS A 619 -7.40 31.41 15.59
N ARG A 620 -8.21 32.24 16.27
CA ARG A 620 -7.85 32.98 17.49
C ARG A 620 -7.21 32.13 18.59
N ASN A 621 -7.77 30.95 18.84
CA ASN A 621 -7.23 30.06 19.89
C ASN A 621 -5.89 29.46 19.47
N LEU A 622 -5.72 29.11 18.18
CA LEU A 622 -4.45 28.63 17.65
C LEU A 622 -3.37 29.72 17.74
N GLY A 623 -3.71 30.98 17.43
CA GLY A 623 -2.78 32.10 17.59
C GLY A 623 -2.25 32.24 19.02
N ARG A 624 -3.06 31.99 20.05
CA ARG A 624 -2.61 31.98 21.45
C ARG A 624 -1.65 30.81 21.74
N ILE A 625 -1.91 29.63 21.18
CA ILE A 625 -1.01 28.47 21.32
C ILE A 625 0.34 28.80 20.70
N LEU A 626 0.37 29.36 19.49
CA LEU A 626 1.61 29.76 18.81
C LEU A 626 2.38 30.84 19.59
N GLN A 627 1.70 31.85 20.15
CA GLN A 627 2.32 32.84 21.01
C GLN A 627 2.96 32.24 22.28
N THR A 628 2.26 31.30 22.93
CA THR A 628 2.80 30.60 24.10
C THR A 628 4.05 29.82 23.74
N ARG A 629 4.00 29.09 22.59
CA ARG A 629 5.14 28.34 22.07
C ARG A 629 6.35 29.24 21.80
N GLY A 630 6.15 30.37 21.13
CA GLY A 630 7.23 31.35 20.93
C GLY A 630 7.85 31.87 22.22
N LYS A 631 7.01 32.19 23.21
CA LYS A 631 7.44 32.70 24.52
C LYS A 631 8.30 31.67 25.27
N THR A 632 7.86 30.43 25.37
CA THR A 632 8.63 29.37 26.09
C THR A 632 9.99 29.11 25.43
N ILE A 633 10.12 29.24 24.13
CA ILE A 633 11.41 29.10 23.44
C ILE A 633 12.31 30.31 23.65
N GLU A 634 11.77 31.54 23.65
CA GLU A 634 12.54 32.77 23.94
C GLU A 634 13.04 32.80 25.38
N GLU A 635 12.20 32.38 26.34
CA GLU A 635 12.56 32.25 27.75
C GLU A 635 13.48 31.05 28.01
N GLY A 636 13.54 30.09 27.12
CA GLY A 636 14.32 28.87 27.24
C GLY A 636 13.79 27.89 28.27
N GLN A 637 12.52 27.99 28.68
CA GLN A 637 11.93 27.23 29.77
C GLN A 637 10.54 26.72 29.42
N ASN A 638 10.10 25.66 30.09
CA ASN A 638 8.75 25.10 29.98
C ASN A 638 8.37 24.62 28.57
N ILE A 639 9.33 24.15 27.79
CA ILE A 639 9.13 23.60 26.45
C ILE A 639 8.28 22.35 26.57
N ASP A 640 7.17 22.32 25.83
CA ASP A 640 6.28 21.18 25.78
C ASP A 640 6.68 20.15 24.71
N TRP A 641 5.99 19.00 24.70
CA TRP A 641 6.24 17.87 23.82
C TRP A 641 6.23 18.24 22.34
N SER A 642 5.16 18.94 21.91
CA SER A 642 4.98 19.30 20.50
C SER A 642 5.95 20.37 20.02
N THR A 643 6.37 21.24 20.93
CA THR A 643 7.42 22.23 20.65
C THR A 643 8.76 21.55 20.47
N ALA A 644 9.13 20.62 21.37
CA ALA A 644 10.36 19.82 21.27
C ALA A 644 10.40 18.99 19.98
N GLU A 645 9.27 18.39 19.59
CA GLU A 645 9.12 17.69 18.32
C GLU A 645 9.41 18.60 17.12
N ALA A 646 8.78 19.78 17.08
CA ALA A 646 8.98 20.75 16.00
C ALA A 646 10.43 21.29 15.94
N LEU A 647 11.09 21.48 17.11
CA LEU A 647 12.50 21.83 17.19
C LEU A 647 13.40 20.72 16.61
N ALA A 648 13.09 19.44 16.88
CA ALA A 648 13.82 18.30 16.31
C ALA A 648 13.67 18.24 14.80
N PHE A 649 12.45 18.32 14.27
CA PHE A 649 12.19 18.30 12.83
C PHE A 649 12.85 19.49 12.11
N GLY A 650 12.72 20.69 12.67
CA GLY A 650 13.29 21.90 12.09
C GLY A 650 14.83 21.87 12.07
N SER A 651 15.48 21.37 13.12
CA SER A 651 16.93 21.26 13.17
C SER A 651 17.45 20.24 12.14
N LEU A 652 16.80 19.08 11.99
CA LEU A 652 17.13 18.10 10.97
C LEU A 652 16.97 18.68 9.55
N ALA A 653 15.88 19.43 9.30
CA ALA A 653 15.68 20.08 8.01
C ALA A 653 16.78 21.11 7.69
N LEU A 654 17.26 21.88 8.68
CA LEU A 654 18.38 22.82 8.52
C LEU A 654 19.73 22.10 8.31
N GLU A 655 19.86 20.87 8.76
CA GLU A 655 21.00 19.98 8.51
C GLU A 655 20.91 19.23 7.17
N ASN A 656 19.96 19.60 6.29
CA ASN A 656 19.67 18.96 5.00
C ASN A 656 19.15 17.52 5.11
N ILE A 657 18.62 17.13 6.25
CA ILE A 657 17.92 15.84 6.41
C ILE A 657 16.45 16.05 6.08
N HIS A 658 15.96 15.33 5.07
CA HIS A 658 14.55 15.34 4.73
C HIS A 658 13.72 14.73 5.87
N VAL A 659 12.63 15.41 6.25
CA VAL A 659 11.71 14.90 7.28
C VAL A 659 10.36 14.64 6.63
N ARG A 660 9.89 13.40 6.76
CA ARG A 660 8.57 12.97 6.31
C ARG A 660 7.80 12.34 7.46
N VAL A 661 6.64 12.93 7.78
CA VAL A 661 5.71 12.44 8.80
C VAL A 661 4.39 12.14 8.14
N SER A 662 3.86 10.94 8.34
CA SER A 662 2.55 10.56 7.83
C SER A 662 1.75 9.76 8.87
N GLY A 663 0.46 9.73 8.68
CA GLY A 663 -0.51 9.05 9.54
C GLY A 663 -1.86 9.75 9.50
N GLN A 664 -2.83 9.18 10.17
CA GLN A 664 -4.18 9.78 10.26
C GLN A 664 -4.12 11.03 11.15
N ASP A 665 -4.62 12.16 10.64
CA ASP A 665 -4.74 13.45 11.35
C ASP A 665 -3.42 14.05 11.87
N VAL A 666 -2.26 13.66 11.33
CA VAL A 666 -0.95 14.07 11.86
C VAL A 666 -0.63 15.55 11.64
N GLU A 667 -1.20 16.20 10.63
CA GLU A 667 -0.95 17.63 10.35
C GLU A 667 -1.34 18.53 11.51
N ARG A 668 -2.46 18.22 12.18
CA ARG A 668 -2.90 18.87 13.43
C ARG A 668 -2.41 18.12 14.66
N GLY A 669 -2.29 16.81 14.56
CA GLY A 669 -2.17 15.82 15.60
C GLY A 669 -3.53 15.34 16.10
N THR A 670 -3.69 14.02 16.29
CA THR A 670 -4.93 13.39 16.77
C THR A 670 -5.46 14.05 18.05
N PHE A 671 -4.56 14.44 18.94
CA PHE A 671 -4.86 15.06 20.23
C PHE A 671 -4.83 16.60 20.17
N SER A 672 -4.86 17.21 18.98
CA SER A 672 -4.79 18.67 18.78
C SER A 672 -3.55 19.29 19.45
N GLN A 673 -2.38 18.65 19.27
CA GLN A 673 -1.12 19.05 19.90
C GLN A 673 -0.12 19.66 18.91
N ARG A 674 -0.01 19.11 17.67
CA ARG A 674 1.11 19.40 16.76
C ARG A 674 0.94 20.72 16.01
N HIS A 675 -0.14 20.92 15.31
CA HIS A 675 -0.42 22.11 14.48
C HIS A 675 0.71 22.44 13.51
N ALA A 676 1.20 21.43 12.77
CA ALA A 676 2.29 21.60 11.82
C ALA A 676 1.84 22.25 10.49
N VAL A 677 0.56 22.16 10.17
CA VAL A 677 -0.07 22.84 9.03
C VAL A 677 -1.12 23.81 9.56
N LEU A 678 -0.97 25.10 9.22
CA LEU A 678 -1.91 26.14 9.57
C LEU A 678 -2.88 26.36 8.41
N HIS A 679 -4.15 26.63 8.72
CA HIS A 679 -5.19 26.90 7.74
C HIS A 679 -5.71 28.33 7.90
N ASP A 680 -5.73 29.06 6.80
CA ASP A 680 -6.34 30.40 6.74
C ASP A 680 -7.86 30.27 6.87
N GLN A 681 -8.44 31.04 7.81
CA GLN A 681 -9.86 30.92 8.15
C GLN A 681 -10.82 31.51 7.10
N GLU A 682 -10.31 32.25 6.11
CA GLU A 682 -11.13 32.86 5.05
C GLU A 682 -11.07 32.10 3.72
N ASN A 683 -9.91 31.52 3.41
CA ASN A 683 -9.66 30.96 2.06
C ASN A 683 -9.09 29.56 2.08
N GLU A 684 -8.92 28.94 3.27
CA GLU A 684 -8.41 27.59 3.53
C GLU A 684 -6.98 27.33 3.00
N LYS A 685 -6.23 28.38 2.64
CA LYS A 685 -4.83 28.20 2.26
C LYS A 685 -4.03 27.59 3.40
N GLN A 686 -3.16 26.67 3.05
CA GLN A 686 -2.29 25.99 4.00
C GLN A 686 -0.93 26.70 4.09
N TYR A 687 -0.39 26.77 5.29
CA TYR A 687 0.97 27.20 5.56
C TYR A 687 1.68 26.23 6.48
N VAL A 688 2.88 25.82 6.09
CA VAL A 688 3.74 24.88 6.83
C VAL A 688 4.96 25.63 7.35
N PRO A 689 4.98 26.06 8.62
CA PRO A 689 6.05 26.91 9.16
C PRO A 689 7.46 26.32 9.05
N LEU A 690 7.60 25.02 9.22
CA LEU A 690 8.88 24.31 9.10
C LEU A 690 9.46 24.27 7.69
N ASN A 691 8.71 24.70 6.66
CA ASN A 691 9.24 24.87 5.30
C ASN A 691 9.74 26.30 5.03
N ASP A 692 9.71 27.18 6.02
CA ASP A 692 10.12 28.59 5.90
C ASP A 692 11.22 28.94 6.93
N LEU A 693 12.14 28.03 7.15
CA LEU A 693 13.28 28.21 8.06
C LEU A 693 14.46 28.89 7.36
N GLY A 694 14.59 28.78 6.05
CA GLY A 694 15.67 29.41 5.25
C GLY A 694 15.84 28.79 3.88
N SER A 695 16.67 29.44 3.04
CA SER A 695 16.83 29.09 1.62
C SER A 695 17.56 27.77 1.34
N SER A 696 18.27 27.22 2.31
CA SER A 696 19.11 26.01 2.14
C SER A 696 18.67 24.83 2.99
N GLN A 697 17.42 24.78 3.42
CA GLN A 697 16.90 23.69 4.22
C GLN A 697 16.40 22.52 3.35
N ALA A 698 16.42 21.28 3.88
CA ALA A 698 15.68 20.17 3.31
C ALA A 698 14.16 20.37 3.51
N ARG A 699 13.38 19.72 2.69
CA ARG A 699 11.92 19.80 2.76
C ARG A 699 11.38 19.04 3.96
N PHE A 700 10.46 19.66 4.68
CA PHE A 700 9.61 19.02 5.68
C PHE A 700 8.28 18.65 5.01
N VAL A 701 7.92 17.37 5.04
CA VAL A 701 6.64 16.87 4.56
C VAL A 701 5.88 16.27 5.73
N ILE A 702 4.69 16.77 5.96
CA ILE A 702 3.73 16.17 6.88
C ILE A 702 2.41 16.02 6.16
N CYS A 703 1.78 14.86 6.24
CA CYS A 703 0.57 14.58 5.48
C CYS A 703 -0.37 13.62 6.20
N ASN A 704 -1.65 13.99 6.19
CA ASN A 704 -2.70 13.08 6.64
C ASN A 704 -2.81 11.92 5.65
N SER A 705 -2.79 10.70 6.17
CA SER A 705 -2.95 9.49 5.37
C SER A 705 -4.42 9.15 5.11
N SER A 706 -4.67 8.25 4.15
CA SER A 706 -5.92 7.50 4.12
C SER A 706 -6.11 6.68 5.40
N LEU A 707 -7.35 6.25 5.67
CA LEU A 707 -7.69 5.42 6.83
C LEU A 707 -7.24 3.96 6.57
N SER A 708 -5.95 3.75 6.62
CA SER A 708 -5.27 2.49 6.36
C SER A 708 -3.95 2.45 7.14
N GLU A 709 -3.75 1.47 7.96
CA GLU A 709 -2.49 1.24 8.68
C GLU A 709 -1.56 0.35 7.86
N TYR A 710 -2.06 -0.74 7.28
CA TYR A 710 -1.27 -1.70 6.52
C TYR A 710 -0.61 -1.04 5.30
N GLY A 711 -1.42 -0.44 4.44
CA GLY A 711 -0.91 0.24 3.24
C GLY A 711 0.00 1.41 3.59
N THR A 712 -0.38 2.25 4.58
CA THR A 712 0.40 3.44 4.92
C THR A 712 1.74 3.08 5.57
N LEU A 713 1.77 2.16 6.54
CA LEU A 713 3.04 1.74 7.15
C LEU A 713 3.96 1.07 6.13
N GLY A 714 3.41 0.23 5.24
CA GLY A 714 4.16 -0.37 4.14
C GLY A 714 4.74 0.68 3.19
N PHE A 715 3.98 1.73 2.88
CA PHE A 715 4.45 2.85 2.08
C PHE A 715 5.61 3.59 2.75
N GLU A 716 5.47 3.96 4.01
CA GLU A 716 6.51 4.69 4.74
C GLU A 716 7.77 3.83 4.95
N LEU A 717 7.60 2.53 5.15
CA LEU A 717 8.74 1.60 5.10
C LEU A 717 9.46 1.70 3.76
N GLY A 718 8.74 1.56 2.65
CA GLY A 718 9.30 1.68 1.30
C GLY A 718 10.01 3.01 1.08
N TYR A 719 9.44 4.10 1.58
CA TYR A 719 10.02 5.44 1.52
C TYR A 719 11.37 5.50 2.25
N SER A 720 11.46 4.93 3.44
CA SER A 720 12.67 4.91 4.27
C SER A 720 13.84 4.13 3.68
N LEU A 721 13.60 3.27 2.68
CA LEU A 721 14.63 2.41 2.07
C LEU A 721 15.52 3.15 1.07
N VAL A 722 15.15 4.34 0.61
CA VAL A 722 15.82 5.01 -0.52
C VAL A 722 17.03 5.82 -0.06
N SER A 723 16.91 6.58 1.03
CA SER A 723 18.00 7.43 1.52
C SER A 723 18.14 7.33 3.02
N PRO A 724 19.38 7.27 3.54
CA PRO A 724 19.65 7.36 4.97
C PRO A 724 19.46 8.80 5.52
N ASP A 725 19.50 9.83 4.64
CA ASP A 725 19.35 11.23 5.01
C ASP A 725 17.87 11.65 4.99
N CYS A 726 17.03 10.80 5.57
CA CYS A 726 15.61 11.00 5.71
C CYS A 726 15.13 10.47 7.05
N LEU A 727 14.43 11.32 7.80
CA LEU A 727 13.62 10.88 8.93
C LEU A 727 12.22 10.57 8.39
N THR A 728 11.91 9.30 8.24
CA THR A 728 10.58 8.83 7.84
C THR A 728 9.85 8.34 9.09
N MET A 729 8.70 8.95 9.39
CA MET A 729 7.91 8.64 10.59
C MET A 729 6.47 8.36 10.21
N TRP A 730 5.96 7.22 10.67
CA TRP A 730 4.54 6.91 10.66
C TRP A 730 3.98 7.01 12.08
N GLU A 731 2.91 7.78 12.27
CA GLU A 731 2.20 7.90 13.55
C GLU A 731 0.84 7.22 13.45
N ALA A 732 0.59 6.26 14.33
CA ALA A 732 -0.73 5.66 14.48
C ALA A 732 -1.71 6.67 15.12
N GLN A 733 -2.97 6.66 14.74
CA GLN A 733 -3.99 7.51 15.37
C GLN A 733 -4.16 7.17 16.86
N PHE A 734 -4.24 5.88 17.18
CA PHE A 734 -4.00 5.27 18.48
C PHE A 734 -3.08 4.09 18.29
N GLY A 735 -2.19 3.84 19.24
CA GLY A 735 -1.16 2.83 19.07
C GLY A 735 -1.66 1.41 18.86
N ASP A 736 -2.85 1.07 19.40
CA ASP A 736 -3.47 -0.24 19.17
C ASP A 736 -3.78 -0.53 17.71
N PHE A 737 -4.04 0.51 16.90
CA PHE A 737 -4.36 0.33 15.48
C PHE A 737 -3.17 -0.14 14.64
N ALA A 738 -1.95 -0.06 15.17
CA ALA A 738 -0.76 -0.66 14.54
C ALA A 738 -0.93 -2.17 14.26
N ASN A 739 -1.83 -2.86 14.97
CA ASN A 739 -2.10 -4.28 14.75
C ASN A 739 -2.70 -4.58 13.35
N ASN A 740 -3.34 -3.60 12.70
CA ASN A 740 -3.80 -3.73 11.31
C ASN A 740 -2.63 -3.80 10.32
N ALA A 741 -1.44 -3.37 10.72
CA ALA A 741 -0.21 -3.43 9.95
C ALA A 741 0.78 -4.50 10.47
N GLN A 742 0.32 -5.46 11.25
CA GLN A 742 1.18 -6.45 11.92
C GLN A 742 2.06 -7.22 10.92
N CYS A 743 1.57 -7.49 9.71
CA CYS A 743 2.36 -8.13 8.67
C CYS A 743 3.61 -7.31 8.29
N ILE A 744 3.48 -5.99 8.15
CA ILE A 744 4.63 -5.10 7.88
C ILE A 744 5.59 -5.09 9.06
N ILE A 745 5.07 -5.05 10.28
CA ILE A 745 5.89 -5.05 11.51
C ILE A 745 6.72 -6.34 11.58
N ASP A 746 6.09 -7.51 11.49
CA ASP A 746 6.75 -8.80 11.66
C ASP A 746 7.70 -9.15 10.51
N GLN A 747 7.23 -8.93 9.26
CA GLN A 747 7.91 -9.46 8.09
C GLN A 747 8.97 -8.52 7.51
N PHE A 748 8.83 -7.21 7.72
CA PHE A 748 9.74 -6.22 7.11
C PHE A 748 10.50 -5.42 8.18
N ILE A 749 9.81 -4.85 9.20
CA ILE A 749 10.46 -3.95 10.16
C ILE A 749 11.35 -4.74 11.11
N ALA A 750 10.80 -5.72 11.81
CA ALA A 750 11.53 -6.47 12.83
C ALA A 750 12.59 -7.42 12.25
N SER A 751 12.36 -7.97 11.06
CA SER A 751 13.17 -9.05 10.49
C SER A 751 13.85 -8.73 9.16
N GLY A 752 13.58 -7.57 8.55
CA GLY A 752 14.02 -7.25 7.18
C GLY A 752 15.52 -7.15 7.03
N GLU A 753 16.24 -6.62 8.02
CA GLU A 753 17.70 -6.58 8.00
C GLU A 753 18.30 -7.99 8.09
N ARG A 754 17.78 -8.83 9.00
CA ARG A 754 18.26 -10.19 9.19
C ARG A 754 18.01 -11.10 8.00
N LYS A 755 16.82 -10.96 7.35
CA LYS A 755 16.44 -11.79 6.20
C LYS A 755 17.06 -11.33 4.88
N TRP A 756 17.16 -10.01 4.67
CA TRP A 756 17.42 -9.44 3.35
C TRP A 756 18.53 -8.40 3.34
N LEU A 757 19.22 -8.18 4.46
CA LEU A 757 20.16 -7.08 4.67
C LEU A 757 19.57 -5.71 4.33
N GLN A 758 18.26 -5.59 4.47
CA GLN A 758 17.49 -4.39 4.15
C GLN A 758 17.42 -3.49 5.37
N ARG A 759 18.21 -2.42 5.36
CA ARG A 759 18.28 -1.42 6.42
C ARG A 759 17.16 -0.40 6.28
N SER A 760 16.57 0.00 7.40
CA SER A 760 15.53 1.03 7.48
C SER A 760 15.74 1.93 8.69
N GLY A 761 15.58 3.24 8.50
CA GLY A 761 15.50 4.22 9.57
C GLY A 761 14.07 4.61 9.96
N LEU A 762 13.09 3.80 9.59
CA LEU A 762 11.68 4.07 9.87
C LEU A 762 11.43 4.27 11.36
N VAL A 763 10.66 5.32 11.68
CA VAL A 763 10.15 5.59 13.03
C VAL A 763 8.65 5.26 13.06
N MET A 764 8.25 4.44 14.02
CA MET A 764 6.85 4.25 14.40
C MET A 764 6.55 5.03 15.67
N SER A 765 5.58 5.93 15.61
CA SER A 765 5.13 6.75 16.75
C SER A 765 3.76 6.27 17.21
N LEU A 766 3.70 5.71 18.41
CA LEU A 766 2.55 4.97 18.92
C LEU A 766 1.99 5.62 20.19
N PRO A 767 0.81 6.30 20.11
CA PRO A 767 0.13 6.76 21.32
C PRO A 767 -0.19 5.61 22.27
N HIS A 768 0.27 5.72 23.51
CA HIS A 768 0.12 4.71 24.55
C HIS A 768 -0.11 5.39 25.90
N GLY A 769 -0.82 4.76 26.80
CA GLY A 769 -1.07 5.28 28.15
C GLY A 769 -2.50 5.00 28.61
N TYR A 770 -2.62 4.67 29.89
CA TYR A 770 -3.87 4.20 30.53
C TYR A 770 -4.59 5.37 31.21
N ASP A 771 -5.39 6.09 30.44
CA ASP A 771 -6.12 7.28 30.87
C ASP A 771 -7.61 7.01 31.14
N GLY A 772 -8.00 5.74 31.30
CA GLY A 772 -9.39 5.33 31.57
C GLY A 772 -10.31 5.46 30.34
N GLN A 773 -9.79 5.33 29.14
CA GLN A 773 -10.53 5.49 27.87
C GLN A 773 -10.83 4.14 27.18
N GLY A 774 -10.72 3.02 27.90
CA GLY A 774 -10.97 1.69 27.36
C GLY A 774 -9.78 1.05 26.64
N PRO A 775 -9.97 -0.18 26.12
CA PRO A 775 -8.86 -0.99 25.61
C PRO A 775 -8.10 -0.38 24.44
N GLU A 776 -8.80 -0.03 23.35
CA GLU A 776 -8.21 0.37 22.08
C GLU A 776 -7.55 1.76 22.12
N HIS A 777 -7.86 2.55 23.15
CA HIS A 777 -7.32 3.90 23.37
C HIS A 777 -6.29 3.96 24.49
N SER A 778 -5.87 2.83 25.03
CA SER A 778 -4.89 2.73 26.12
C SER A 778 -3.59 2.07 25.67
N SER A 779 -3.63 0.81 25.26
CA SER A 779 -2.44 0.05 24.93
C SER A 779 -2.06 0.08 23.47
N ALA A 780 -0.82 0.39 23.17
CA ALA A 780 -0.19 0.15 21.87
C ALA A 780 0.51 -1.23 21.82
N ARG A 781 0.24 -2.11 22.79
CA ARG A 781 0.76 -3.48 22.87
C ARG A 781 2.29 -3.55 22.84
N LEU A 782 2.90 -2.83 23.77
CA LEU A 782 4.34 -2.74 23.97
C LEU A 782 5.01 -4.12 24.03
N GLU A 783 4.40 -5.09 24.69
CA GLU A 783 4.86 -6.47 24.83
C GLU A 783 5.11 -7.17 23.48
N ARG A 784 4.33 -6.88 22.46
CA ARG A 784 4.47 -7.51 21.13
C ARG A 784 5.74 -7.05 20.43
N PHE A 785 6.07 -5.76 20.53
CA PHE A 785 7.31 -5.22 19.97
C PHE A 785 8.52 -5.73 20.74
N LEU A 786 8.45 -5.80 22.06
CA LEU A 786 9.53 -6.32 22.89
C LEU A 786 9.78 -7.81 22.64
N GLN A 787 8.74 -8.59 22.35
CA GLN A 787 8.87 -10.01 21.96
C GLN A 787 9.65 -10.19 20.65
N LEU A 788 9.59 -9.21 19.74
CA LEU A 788 10.31 -9.22 18.46
C LEU A 788 11.77 -8.78 18.58
N CYS A 789 12.21 -8.24 19.73
CA CYS A 789 13.58 -7.83 19.97
C CYS A 789 14.50 -9.03 20.20
N ASP A 790 15.71 -8.97 19.65
CA ASP A 790 16.63 -10.12 19.52
C ASP A 790 17.75 -10.18 20.56
N ASP A 791 17.73 -9.32 21.62
CA ASP A 791 18.70 -9.37 22.70
C ASP A 791 18.43 -10.50 23.74
N HIS A 792 19.50 -11.09 24.27
CA HIS A 792 19.38 -12.23 25.17
C HIS A 792 19.06 -11.78 26.62
N PRO A 793 17.97 -12.29 27.27
CA PRO A 793 17.53 -11.80 28.58
C PRO A 793 18.43 -12.22 29.75
N ASN A 794 19.12 -13.35 29.65
CA ASN A 794 19.83 -13.99 30.78
C ASN A 794 21.36 -13.96 30.65
N VAL A 795 21.87 -13.20 29.67
CA VAL A 795 23.33 -13.05 29.47
C VAL A 795 23.68 -11.57 29.59
N PHE A 796 24.51 -11.26 30.59
CA PHE A 796 25.05 -9.91 30.70
C PHE A 796 26.05 -9.68 29.55
N PRO A 797 25.87 -8.63 28.72
CA PRO A 797 26.72 -8.44 27.56
C PRO A 797 28.14 -8.02 27.94
N SER A 798 29.13 -8.43 27.13
CA SER A 798 30.51 -7.95 27.30
C SER A 798 30.58 -6.42 27.07
N PRO A 799 31.62 -5.73 27.54
CA PRO A 799 31.79 -4.29 27.29
C PRO A 799 31.70 -3.91 25.81
N GLU A 800 32.31 -4.69 24.93
CA GLU A 800 32.25 -4.51 23.48
C GLU A 800 30.81 -4.61 22.97
N LYS A 801 30.03 -5.63 23.40
CA LYS A 801 28.62 -5.78 23.03
C LYS A 801 27.75 -4.67 23.59
N ILE A 802 28.08 -4.10 24.74
CA ILE A 802 27.38 -2.93 25.30
C ILE A 802 27.58 -1.72 24.38
N GLU A 803 28.80 -1.46 23.94
CA GLU A 803 29.09 -0.35 23.02
C GLU A 803 28.34 -0.52 21.68
N ARG A 804 28.25 -1.74 21.19
CA ARG A 804 27.64 -2.10 19.93
C ARG A 804 26.14 -2.35 19.99
N GLN A 805 25.51 -2.40 21.15
CA GLN A 805 24.13 -2.91 21.31
C GLN A 805 23.10 -2.23 20.40
N HIS A 806 23.26 -0.92 20.09
CA HIS A 806 22.36 -0.21 19.20
C HIS A 806 22.61 -0.51 17.72
N GLN A 807 23.83 -0.85 17.38
CA GLN A 807 24.26 -1.21 16.04
C GLN A 807 23.86 -2.66 15.70
N ASP A 808 23.88 -3.55 16.71
CA ASP A 808 23.62 -4.97 16.56
C ASP A 808 22.13 -5.33 16.72
N CYS A 809 21.33 -4.52 17.45
CA CYS A 809 19.90 -4.81 17.64
C CYS A 809 19.11 -4.78 16.31
N ASN A 810 18.04 -5.55 16.24
CA ASN A 810 17.13 -5.52 15.10
C ASN A 810 16.25 -4.27 15.05
N MET A 811 15.83 -3.76 16.20
CA MET A 811 15.06 -2.51 16.33
C MET A 811 15.19 -1.93 17.74
N GLN A 812 14.86 -0.64 17.86
CA GLN A 812 14.89 0.07 19.14
C GLN A 812 13.47 0.30 19.64
N VAL A 813 13.23 0.10 20.94
CA VAL A 813 11.94 0.38 21.60
C VAL A 813 12.16 1.37 22.73
N VAL A 814 11.52 2.53 22.64
CA VAL A 814 11.68 3.63 23.61
C VAL A 814 10.33 4.15 24.10
N TYR A 815 10.29 4.64 25.34
CA TYR A 815 9.13 5.28 25.93
C TYR A 815 9.58 6.52 26.71
N PRO A 816 9.91 7.65 26.01
CA PRO A 816 10.40 8.86 26.62
C PRO A 816 9.35 9.49 27.55
N THR A 817 9.83 10.13 28.62
CA THR A 817 8.98 10.80 29.63
C THR A 817 9.19 12.30 29.69
N THR A 818 10.16 12.85 28.95
CA THR A 818 10.44 14.29 28.86
C THR A 818 10.48 14.79 27.43
N PRO A 819 10.09 16.06 27.17
CA PRO A 819 10.20 16.67 25.84
C PRO A 819 11.64 16.70 25.31
N ALA A 820 12.63 16.94 26.14
CA ALA A 820 14.06 16.91 25.75
C ALA A 820 14.49 15.53 25.27
N ASN A 821 14.10 14.48 25.99
CA ASN A 821 14.42 13.11 25.55
C ASN A 821 13.72 12.73 24.24
N TYR A 822 12.49 13.22 24.02
CA TYR A 822 11.80 13.04 22.75
C TYR A 822 12.50 13.78 21.59
N PHE A 823 12.94 15.03 21.81
CA PHE A 823 13.78 15.78 20.86
C PHE A 823 15.04 14.99 20.49
N HIS A 824 15.75 14.49 21.47
CA HIS A 824 16.99 13.76 21.25
C HIS A 824 16.81 12.43 20.52
N VAL A 825 15.76 11.65 20.81
CA VAL A 825 15.57 10.36 20.16
C VAL A 825 15.27 10.49 18.67
N LEU A 826 14.52 11.54 18.27
CA LEU A 826 14.24 11.84 16.86
C LEU A 826 15.52 12.22 16.11
N ARG A 827 16.35 13.10 16.69
CA ARG A 827 17.62 13.50 16.10
C ARG A 827 18.63 12.35 16.07
N ARG A 828 18.70 11.56 17.16
CA ARG A 828 19.56 10.38 17.27
C ARG A 828 19.36 9.41 16.12
N GLN A 829 18.14 9.26 15.61
CA GLN A 829 17.79 8.36 14.51
C GLN A 829 18.59 8.67 13.24
N ASN A 830 18.89 9.94 12.97
CA ASN A 830 19.64 10.36 11.78
C ASN A 830 21.11 10.76 12.06
N HIS A 831 21.47 11.04 13.33
CA HIS A 831 22.85 11.38 13.72
C HIS A 831 23.77 10.16 13.92
N ARG A 832 23.27 8.95 13.75
CA ARG A 832 24.08 7.73 13.78
C ARG A 832 24.54 7.35 12.37
N ASP A 833 25.73 6.74 12.30
CA ASP A 833 26.30 6.25 11.03
C ASP A 833 25.70 4.91 10.59
N PHE A 834 24.61 4.48 11.18
CA PHE A 834 23.79 3.32 10.85
C PHE A 834 22.31 3.63 11.03
N ARG A 835 21.44 2.81 10.45
CA ARG A 835 19.98 2.96 10.59
C ARG A 835 19.37 1.67 11.11
N LYS A 836 18.51 1.82 12.12
CA LYS A 836 17.66 0.74 12.70
C LYS A 836 16.25 1.28 12.89
N PRO A 837 15.22 0.46 12.70
CA PRO A 837 13.87 0.86 13.04
C PRO A 837 13.74 1.33 14.49
N LEU A 838 12.94 2.36 14.71
CA LEU A 838 12.69 2.96 16.01
C LEU A 838 11.21 2.96 16.33
N ILE A 839 10.83 2.30 17.41
CA ILE A 839 9.46 2.25 17.91
C ILE A 839 9.36 3.17 19.12
N ILE A 840 8.61 4.25 18.99
CA ILE A 840 8.40 5.25 20.06
C ILE A 840 6.99 5.06 20.62
N PHE A 841 6.91 4.70 21.88
CA PHE A 841 5.68 4.82 22.66
C PHE A 841 5.64 6.21 23.26
N PHE A 842 4.53 6.92 23.12
CA PHE A 842 4.37 8.23 23.74
C PHE A 842 3.03 8.37 24.43
N SER A 843 3.04 9.09 25.56
CA SER A 843 1.84 9.29 26.37
C SER A 843 0.99 10.43 25.83
N LYS A 844 -0.29 10.19 25.65
CA LYS A 844 -1.30 11.23 25.33
C LYS A 844 -1.40 12.27 26.46
N ASN A 845 -1.27 11.86 27.71
CA ASN A 845 -1.34 12.72 28.89
C ASN A 845 -0.13 13.66 28.98
N LEU A 846 1.08 13.15 28.72
CA LEU A 846 2.32 13.93 28.81
C LEU A 846 2.40 15.07 27.79
N LEU A 847 1.64 15.02 26.71
CA LEU A 847 1.54 16.12 25.74
C LEU A 847 1.17 17.46 26.40
N ARG A 848 0.41 17.43 27.49
CA ARG A 848 -0.07 18.64 28.22
C ARG A 848 0.21 18.62 29.71
N HIS A 849 0.90 17.60 30.23
CA HIS A 849 1.13 17.46 31.64
C HIS A 849 2.03 18.58 32.17
N PRO A 850 1.67 19.26 33.29
CA PRO A 850 2.44 20.42 33.80
C PRO A 850 3.88 20.09 34.18
N LYS A 851 4.13 18.87 34.68
CA LYS A 851 5.47 18.40 35.08
C LYS A 851 6.26 17.76 33.92
N ALA A 852 5.65 17.54 32.77
CA ALA A 852 6.33 17.04 31.56
C ALA A 852 6.77 18.24 30.69
N ARG A 853 7.73 18.99 31.19
CA ARG A 853 8.34 20.15 30.54
C ARG A 853 9.85 19.98 30.58
N SER A 854 10.53 20.61 29.62
CA SER A 854 11.98 20.65 29.59
C SER A 854 12.49 22.08 29.39
N ASP A 855 13.71 22.31 29.76
CA ASP A 855 14.40 23.56 29.47
C ASP A 855 15.21 23.46 28.18
N LEU A 856 15.41 24.55 27.49
CA LEU A 856 16.14 24.60 26.22
C LEU A 856 17.59 24.11 26.39
N SER A 857 18.18 24.34 27.60
CA SER A 857 19.51 23.86 27.97
C SER A 857 19.67 22.34 27.86
N GLU A 858 18.58 21.58 28.01
CA GLU A 858 18.59 20.14 27.88
C GLU A 858 18.67 19.68 26.42
N MET A 859 18.55 20.61 25.43
CA MET A 859 18.49 20.32 23.98
C MET A 859 19.69 20.91 23.21
N VAL A 860 20.70 21.47 23.90
CA VAL A 860 21.80 22.19 23.26
C VAL A 860 23.16 21.56 23.53
N GLY A 861 24.12 21.80 22.61
CA GLY A 861 25.54 21.37 22.76
C GLY A 861 25.69 19.84 22.78
N GLU A 862 26.44 19.35 23.76
CA GLU A 862 26.78 17.91 23.89
C GLU A 862 25.66 17.05 24.50
N THR A 863 24.45 17.59 24.64
CA THR A 863 23.33 16.83 25.20
C THR A 863 22.86 15.73 24.22
N HIS A 864 22.32 14.66 24.77
CA HIS A 864 21.94 13.48 24.02
C HIS A 864 20.77 12.72 24.69
N PHE A 865 20.19 11.75 23.98
CA PHE A 865 19.14 10.91 24.52
C PHE A 865 19.59 10.09 25.72
N GLN A 866 18.90 10.26 26.85
CA GLN A 866 19.14 9.52 28.09
C GLN A 866 18.35 8.20 28.06
N ARG A 867 19.06 7.06 28.00
CA ARG A 867 18.44 5.71 27.96
C ARG A 867 17.82 5.31 29.30
N TYR A 868 18.34 5.91 30.37
CA TYR A 868 17.91 5.73 31.75
C TYR A 868 17.97 7.09 32.46
N LEU A 869 16.94 7.40 33.22
CA LEU A 869 16.87 8.62 34.06
C LEU A 869 16.81 8.17 35.51
N PRO A 870 17.85 8.43 36.30
CA PRO A 870 17.87 8.15 37.74
C PRO A 870 16.82 8.99 38.48
N GLU A 871 16.62 8.69 39.75
CA GLU A 871 15.82 9.52 40.67
C GLU A 871 16.28 11.00 40.61
N PRO A 872 15.44 11.94 40.17
CA PRO A 872 15.83 13.33 40.03
C PRO A 872 15.71 14.15 41.33
N HIS A 873 14.92 13.67 42.29
CA HIS A 873 14.59 14.41 43.53
C HIS A 873 15.28 13.78 44.75
N THR A 874 16.59 13.58 44.66
CA THR A 874 17.35 12.92 45.74
C THR A 874 17.39 13.76 47.00
N GLU A 875 17.26 15.09 46.90
CA GLU A 875 17.22 16.03 48.04
C GLU A 875 15.96 15.88 48.90
N ASP A 876 14.89 15.30 48.37
CA ASP A 876 13.63 15.05 49.07
C ASP A 876 13.59 13.70 49.78
N LEU A 877 14.61 12.86 49.57
CA LEU A 877 14.68 11.50 50.06
C LEU A 877 15.62 11.39 51.29
N VAL A 878 15.56 10.25 51.98
CA VAL A 878 16.54 9.85 52.98
C VAL A 878 17.85 9.47 52.30
N GLU A 879 18.92 9.29 53.13
CA GLU A 879 20.23 8.87 52.62
C GLU A 879 20.15 7.56 51.84
N PRO A 880 21.00 7.35 50.83
CA PRO A 880 20.95 6.18 49.96
C PRO A 880 20.88 4.83 50.68
N GLU A 881 21.55 4.69 51.79
CA GLU A 881 21.58 3.47 52.62
C GLU A 881 20.25 3.22 53.35
N GLU A 882 19.42 4.27 53.53
CA GLU A 882 18.12 4.20 54.17
C GLU A 882 16.97 4.00 53.20
N ILE A 883 17.23 4.03 51.89
CA ILE A 883 16.26 3.71 50.88
C ILE A 883 15.89 2.24 50.96
N LYS A 884 14.59 1.95 51.14
CA LYS A 884 14.05 0.58 51.29
C LYS A 884 13.59 -0.05 49.98
N ARG A 885 13.21 0.78 49.02
CA ARG A 885 12.73 0.29 47.69
C ARG A 885 13.23 1.18 46.59
N HIS A 886 13.70 0.55 45.53
CA HIS A 886 14.01 1.17 44.26
C HIS A 886 12.99 0.74 43.21
N VAL A 887 12.11 1.64 42.84
CA VAL A 887 11.08 1.42 41.81
C VAL A 887 11.65 1.81 40.47
N LEU A 888 11.69 0.85 39.57
CA LEU A 888 11.98 1.04 38.15
C LEU A 888 10.66 1.05 37.35
N CYS A 889 10.50 2.00 36.42
CA CYS A 889 9.31 2.11 35.59
C CYS A 889 9.64 2.66 34.20
N SER A 890 8.64 2.72 33.33
CA SER A 890 8.75 3.33 32.00
C SER A 890 7.47 4.06 31.63
N GLY A 891 7.59 5.21 30.98
CA GLY A 891 6.46 5.98 30.50
C GLY A 891 5.73 6.78 31.59
N GLN A 892 4.45 7.09 31.31
CA GLN A 892 3.67 8.05 32.13
C GLN A 892 3.40 7.61 33.57
N VAL A 893 3.48 6.32 33.89
CA VAL A 893 3.29 5.80 35.25
C VAL A 893 4.26 6.45 36.23
N TYR A 894 5.43 6.91 35.76
CA TYR A 894 6.36 7.70 36.56
C TYR A 894 5.68 8.91 37.25
N HIS A 895 4.93 9.71 36.51
CA HIS A 895 4.26 10.89 37.05
C HIS A 895 3.16 10.53 38.05
N THR A 896 2.49 9.38 37.83
CA THR A 896 1.48 8.85 38.78
C THR A 896 2.15 8.41 40.07
N LEU A 897 3.29 7.69 40.00
CA LEU A 897 4.08 7.29 41.15
C LEU A 897 4.64 8.49 41.90
N LEU A 898 5.21 9.46 41.19
CA LEU A 898 5.77 10.66 41.79
C LEU A 898 4.71 11.45 42.56
N ALA A 899 3.56 11.70 41.97
CA ALA A 899 2.45 12.41 42.62
C ALA A 899 1.96 11.67 43.87
N ALA A 900 1.81 10.35 43.80
CA ALA A 900 1.39 9.55 44.95
C ALA A 900 2.46 9.49 46.05
N ARG A 901 3.75 9.44 45.72
CA ARG A 901 4.87 9.52 46.68
C ARG A 901 4.85 10.87 47.41
N GLU A 902 4.70 11.98 46.72
CA GLU A 902 4.61 13.34 47.29
C GLU A 902 3.38 13.45 48.21
N GLU A 903 2.17 12.99 47.74
CA GLU A 903 0.95 13.05 48.52
C GLU A 903 1.02 12.24 49.82
N ARG A 904 1.66 11.06 49.77
CA ARG A 904 1.79 10.16 50.91
C ARG A 904 3.00 10.51 51.81
N GLY A 905 3.83 11.51 51.45
CA GLY A 905 5.01 11.95 52.19
C GLY A 905 6.10 10.87 52.35
N ILE A 906 6.23 9.97 51.37
CA ILE A 906 7.16 8.84 51.38
C ILE A 906 8.56 9.34 50.98
N LYS A 907 9.58 9.05 51.81
CA LYS A 907 10.98 9.52 51.60
C LYS A 907 11.98 8.39 51.41
N ASP A 908 11.60 7.15 51.67
CA ASP A 908 12.45 5.96 51.63
C ASP A 908 12.27 5.07 50.39
N ILE A 909 11.66 5.64 49.30
CA ILE A 909 11.46 4.99 48.03
C ILE A 909 12.00 5.86 46.92
N ALA A 910 12.97 5.38 46.16
CA ALA A 910 13.52 6.01 44.98
C ALA A 910 12.79 5.52 43.71
N ILE A 911 12.57 6.40 42.73
CA ILE A 911 11.86 6.09 41.47
C ILE A 911 12.72 6.49 40.25
N SER A 912 13.11 5.53 39.46
CA SER A 912 13.92 5.72 38.25
C SER A 912 13.19 5.26 36.97
N ARG A 913 13.57 5.84 35.85
CA ARG A 913 12.90 5.59 34.56
C ARG A 913 13.80 4.90 33.56
N ILE A 914 13.30 3.86 32.91
CA ILE A 914 13.93 3.23 31.73
C ILE A 914 13.28 3.83 30.50
N GLU A 915 13.96 4.76 29.85
CA GLU A 915 13.45 5.48 28.66
C GLU A 915 13.64 4.66 27.37
N GLN A 916 14.72 3.86 27.30
CA GLN A 916 14.96 2.87 26.26
C GLN A 916 14.82 1.48 26.84
N ILE A 917 13.78 0.77 26.40
CA ILE A 917 13.48 -0.58 26.89
C ILE A 917 14.30 -1.61 26.12
N SER A 918 14.45 -1.44 24.80
CA SER A 918 15.29 -2.30 23.95
C SER A 918 16.13 -1.44 22.99
N PRO A 919 17.42 -1.78 22.79
CA PRO A 919 18.22 -2.71 23.59
C PRO A 919 18.32 -2.23 25.04
N PHE A 920 18.34 -3.20 25.98
CA PHE A 920 18.28 -2.90 27.40
C PHE A 920 19.58 -2.22 27.91
N PRO A 921 19.51 -1.10 28.62
CA PRO A 921 20.68 -0.29 28.98
C PRO A 921 21.41 -0.82 30.25
N TYR A 922 22.01 -1.99 30.13
CA TYR A 922 22.71 -2.67 31.25
C TYR A 922 23.80 -1.81 31.88
N ASP A 923 24.57 -1.09 31.07
CA ASP A 923 25.68 -0.20 31.51
C ASP A 923 25.23 0.95 32.41
N MET A 924 24.01 1.43 32.20
CA MET A 924 23.43 2.52 32.97
C MET A 924 22.66 2.02 34.19
N ILE A 925 21.94 0.93 34.07
CA ILE A 925 21.08 0.40 35.14
C ILE A 925 21.94 -0.23 36.23
N THR A 926 22.93 -1.05 35.90
CA THR A 926 23.74 -1.83 36.87
C THR A 926 24.37 -0.95 37.96
N PRO A 927 25.11 0.13 37.68
CA PRO A 927 25.69 0.95 38.73
C PRO A 927 24.64 1.71 39.55
N HIS A 928 23.48 2.03 38.98
CA HIS A 928 22.41 2.71 39.69
C HIS A 928 21.61 1.80 40.63
N LEU A 929 21.61 0.48 40.40
CA LEU A 929 21.06 -0.45 41.39
C LEU A 929 21.85 -0.42 42.69
N ASP A 930 23.18 -0.42 42.64
CA ASP A 930 24.04 -0.37 43.83
C ASP A 930 24.03 0.99 44.56
N LYS A 931 23.50 2.06 43.95
CA LYS A 931 23.33 3.33 44.63
C LYS A 931 22.45 3.22 45.89
N TYR A 932 21.54 2.25 45.92
CA TYR A 932 20.63 2.01 47.05
C TYR A 932 20.82 0.58 47.59
N PRO A 933 21.87 0.33 48.38
CA PRO A 933 22.34 -1.04 48.71
C PRO A 933 21.32 -1.87 49.45
N ASN A 934 20.48 -1.24 50.27
CA ASN A 934 19.45 -1.94 51.06
C ASN A 934 18.07 -2.01 50.42
N ALA A 935 17.90 -1.41 49.26
CA ALA A 935 16.61 -1.34 48.62
C ALA A 935 16.11 -2.68 48.01
N GLY A 936 14.84 -2.99 48.13
CA GLY A 936 14.19 -4.01 47.34
C GLY A 936 13.95 -3.50 45.94
N LEU A 937 14.28 -4.32 44.91
CA LEU A 937 14.04 -3.95 43.50
C LEU A 937 12.59 -4.23 43.11
N LEU A 938 11.93 -3.30 42.42
CA LEU A 938 10.57 -3.42 41.97
C LEU A 938 10.40 -2.79 40.58
N TRP A 939 9.70 -3.51 39.70
CA TRP A 939 9.20 -2.94 38.46
C TRP A 939 7.73 -2.55 38.62
N CYS A 940 7.39 -1.30 38.29
CA CYS A 940 6.03 -0.80 38.26
C CYS A 940 5.62 -0.42 36.84
N GLN A 941 4.47 -0.91 36.41
CA GLN A 941 3.85 -0.54 35.13
C GLN A 941 2.35 -0.36 35.30
N GLU A 942 1.74 0.41 34.40
CA GLU A 942 0.28 0.60 34.37
C GLU A 942 -0.45 -0.50 33.60
N GLU A 943 0.25 -1.24 32.75
CA GLU A 943 -0.30 -2.36 31.98
C GLU A 943 -0.55 -3.59 32.89
N PRO A 944 -1.48 -4.50 32.47
CA PRO A 944 -1.66 -5.78 33.14
C PRO A 944 -0.40 -6.64 33.14
N LEU A 945 -0.30 -7.56 34.09
CA LEU A 945 0.86 -8.47 34.27
C LEU A 945 1.27 -9.20 32.99
N ASN A 946 0.30 -9.61 32.18
CA ASN A 946 0.53 -10.33 30.91
C ASN A 946 0.76 -9.39 29.70
N ASN A 947 0.83 -8.08 29.93
CA ASN A 947 1.08 -7.03 28.93
C ASN A 947 2.25 -6.14 29.37
N GLY A 948 2.58 -5.14 28.56
CA GLY A 948 3.60 -4.15 28.90
C GLY A 948 5.02 -4.72 28.92
N GLY A 949 5.88 -4.08 29.74
CA GLY A 949 7.31 -4.38 29.76
C GLY A 949 7.76 -5.53 30.66
N TRP A 950 6.94 -5.96 31.63
CA TRP A 950 7.37 -6.86 32.70
C TRP A 950 8.09 -8.13 32.24
N SER A 951 7.49 -8.88 31.31
CA SER A 951 8.06 -10.15 30.82
C SER A 951 9.42 -9.96 30.14
N TYR A 952 9.70 -8.79 29.61
CA TYR A 952 10.96 -8.43 28.98
C TYR A 952 11.98 -7.88 29.98
N VAL A 953 11.57 -6.90 30.82
CA VAL A 953 12.49 -6.19 31.71
C VAL A 953 12.82 -7.01 32.97
N GLY A 954 11.92 -7.79 33.54
CA GLY A 954 12.12 -8.54 34.75
C GLY A 954 13.39 -9.44 34.74
N PRO A 955 13.55 -10.33 33.75
CA PRO A 955 14.76 -11.13 33.58
C PRO A 955 16.02 -10.29 33.39
N ARG A 956 15.94 -9.16 32.68
CA ARG A 956 17.08 -8.27 32.39
C ARG A 956 17.51 -7.46 33.59
N ILE A 957 16.60 -6.98 34.42
CA ILE A 957 16.88 -6.35 35.69
C ILE A 957 17.59 -7.37 36.64
N TYR A 958 17.09 -8.61 36.65
CA TYR A 958 17.73 -9.69 37.38
C TYR A 958 19.15 -9.94 36.86
N THR A 959 19.36 -10.01 35.57
CA THR A 959 20.67 -10.19 34.94
C THR A 959 21.62 -9.04 35.28
N ALA A 960 21.15 -7.78 35.30
CA ALA A 960 21.91 -6.63 35.77
C ALA A 960 22.25 -6.74 37.27
N ALA A 961 21.28 -7.12 38.10
CA ALA A 961 21.46 -7.30 39.53
C ALA A 961 22.52 -8.36 39.87
N GLN A 962 22.73 -9.38 39.03
CA GLN A 962 23.81 -10.36 39.23
C GLN A 962 25.22 -9.76 39.13
N GLN A 963 25.39 -8.59 38.56
CA GLN A 963 26.67 -7.88 38.42
C GLN A 963 26.89 -6.84 39.53
N THR A 964 25.93 -6.64 40.42
CA THR A 964 25.98 -5.68 41.51
C THR A 964 26.55 -6.31 42.77
N GLU A 965 27.03 -5.47 43.72
CA GLU A 965 27.54 -5.93 45.01
C GLU A 965 26.41 -6.31 45.96
N HIS A 966 25.34 -5.51 46.02
CA HIS A 966 24.29 -5.59 47.04
C HIS A 966 23.00 -6.30 46.59
N HIS A 967 22.76 -6.45 45.29
CA HIS A 967 21.52 -7.03 44.78
C HIS A 967 21.67 -8.40 44.13
N LYS A 968 22.84 -9.00 44.18
CA LYS A 968 23.10 -10.32 43.64
C LYS A 968 22.10 -11.34 44.19
N GLY A 969 21.45 -12.09 43.30
CA GLY A 969 20.43 -13.09 43.65
C GLY A 969 19.01 -12.54 43.90
N LYS A 970 18.82 -11.23 43.88
CA LYS A 970 17.52 -10.59 44.12
C LYS A 970 16.78 -10.43 42.77
N TYR A 971 15.65 -11.10 42.61
CA TYR A 971 14.76 -10.90 41.47
C TYR A 971 13.84 -9.68 41.74
N PRO A 972 13.62 -8.80 40.77
CA PRO A 972 12.72 -7.67 40.96
C PRO A 972 11.28 -8.14 41.21
N ARG A 973 10.55 -7.42 42.04
CA ARG A 973 9.12 -7.63 42.27
C ARG A 973 8.29 -6.89 41.22
N TYR A 974 7.06 -7.27 41.05
CA TYR A 974 6.10 -6.64 40.13
C TYR A 974 5.04 -5.85 40.91
N ALA A 975 4.75 -4.66 40.45
CA ALA A 975 3.57 -3.88 40.81
C ALA A 975 2.87 -3.40 39.52
N GLY A 976 1.62 -3.72 39.38
CA GLY A 976 0.81 -3.38 38.19
C GLY A 976 -0.57 -3.98 38.31
N ARG A 977 -1.32 -3.96 37.21
CA ARG A 977 -2.66 -4.56 37.15
C ARG A 977 -2.58 -6.10 37.09
N ASP A 978 -3.63 -6.76 37.53
CA ASP A 978 -3.81 -8.20 37.38
C ASP A 978 -3.86 -8.64 35.93
N PRO A 979 -3.49 -9.88 35.60
CA PRO A 979 -3.56 -10.37 34.23
C PRO A 979 -5.00 -10.38 33.71
N THR A 980 -5.18 -9.92 32.48
CA THR A 980 -6.49 -9.85 31.83
C THR A 980 -6.38 -10.06 30.33
N SER A 981 -7.44 -10.60 29.71
CA SER A 981 -7.56 -10.73 28.26
C SER A 981 -7.87 -9.41 27.56
N SER A 982 -8.50 -8.47 28.25
CA SER A 982 -8.72 -7.10 27.78
C SER A 982 -7.61 -6.20 28.30
N VAL A 983 -6.88 -5.55 27.41
CA VAL A 983 -5.70 -4.73 27.78
C VAL A 983 -5.99 -3.61 28.77
N ALA A 984 -7.24 -3.10 28.85
CA ALA A 984 -7.68 -2.09 29.81
C ALA A 984 -9.17 -2.22 30.09
N THR A 985 -9.59 -1.70 31.24
CA THR A 985 -11.02 -1.61 31.58
C THR A 985 -11.71 -0.43 30.89
N GLY A 986 -12.98 -0.59 30.52
CA GLY A 986 -13.86 0.50 30.06
C GLY A 986 -14.57 1.27 31.19
N SER A 987 -14.45 0.81 32.44
CA SER A 987 -15.08 1.42 33.62
C SER A 987 -14.15 2.41 34.30
N LYS A 988 -14.52 3.69 34.37
CA LYS A 988 -13.75 4.72 35.10
C LYS A 988 -13.55 4.39 36.59
N ALA A 989 -14.57 3.79 37.24
CA ALA A 989 -14.46 3.42 38.66
C ALA A 989 -13.47 2.29 38.86
N GLN A 990 -13.51 1.28 37.98
CA GLN A 990 -12.57 0.16 38.02
C GLN A 990 -11.15 0.62 37.72
N HIS A 991 -10.97 1.48 36.72
CA HIS A 991 -9.68 2.08 36.38
C HIS A 991 -9.04 2.80 37.57
N LYS A 992 -9.83 3.62 38.30
CA LYS A 992 -9.34 4.31 39.50
C LYS A 992 -8.93 3.32 40.59
N LYS A 993 -9.74 2.28 40.82
CA LYS A 993 -9.42 1.24 41.80
C LYS A 993 -8.14 0.47 41.43
N GLU A 994 -7.92 0.19 40.15
CA GLU A 994 -6.70 -0.47 39.68
C GLU A 994 -5.46 0.40 39.87
N ILE A 995 -5.58 1.71 39.69
CA ILE A 995 -4.49 2.68 39.99
C ILE A 995 -4.15 2.61 41.48
N GLU A 996 -5.12 2.72 42.37
CA GLU A 996 -4.93 2.62 43.82
C GLU A 996 -4.23 1.29 44.19
N MET A 997 -4.68 0.19 43.60
CA MET A 997 -4.12 -1.16 43.84
C MET A 997 -2.63 -1.25 43.50
N PHE A 998 -2.22 -0.82 42.31
CA PHE A 998 -0.80 -0.93 41.95
C PHE A 998 0.08 0.12 42.64
N LEU A 999 -0.45 1.29 43.01
CA LEU A 999 0.24 2.26 43.84
C LEU A 999 0.47 1.73 45.26
N ASP A 1000 -0.51 1.07 45.86
CA ASP A 1000 -0.36 0.42 47.15
C ASP A 1000 0.69 -0.70 47.10
N ALA A 1001 0.65 -1.54 46.05
CA ALA A 1001 1.67 -2.56 45.85
C ALA A 1001 3.09 -1.99 45.65
N ALA A 1002 3.18 -0.82 44.96
CA ALA A 1002 4.49 -0.17 44.75
C ALA A 1002 5.08 0.43 46.03
N PHE A 1003 4.24 0.92 46.97
CA PHE A 1003 4.66 1.62 48.18
C PHE A 1003 4.56 0.79 49.46
N ASP A 1004 3.92 -0.38 49.45
CA ASP A 1004 3.85 -1.27 50.61
C ASP A 1004 5.19 -1.95 50.87
N LEU A 1005 5.89 -1.55 51.91
CA LEU A 1005 7.16 -2.12 52.37
C LEU A 1005 7.01 -3.40 53.20
N SER A 1006 5.77 -3.75 53.58
CA SER A 1006 5.52 -4.94 54.40
C SER A 1006 5.49 -6.25 53.60
N SER A 1007 5.42 -6.14 52.33
CA SER A 1007 5.26 -7.26 51.39
C SER A 1007 6.57 -7.69 50.74
#